data_9692d0e4240e82f1d60399a38df7323b
#
_entry.id   9692d0e4240e82f1d60399a38df7323b
#
_cell.length_a   1.000
_cell.length_b   1.000
_cell.length_c   1.000
_cell.angle_alpha   90.00
_cell.angle_beta   90.00
_cell.angle_gamma   90.00
#
_symmetry.space_group_name_H-M   'P 1'
#
loop_
_entity.id
_entity.type
_entity.pdbx_description
1 polymer ?
#
loop_
_entity_poly.entity_id
_entity_poly.type
_entity_poly.pdbx_seq_one_letter_code
_entity_poly.pdbx_strand_id
1 'polypeptide(L)'
;MKASETNFQTLIEGAKQYVVPLFQRPYSWQKKQWQELLADLNDLYDNESTNTHFIGSIVTMPTLLKPENVTPYLLIDGQQRLTTIFILLILLRDLARAEGKRLGDKIHDTLLTNQYVDDLEHFKLLPTQQDRDAFLGLIKQSKELSHSSAIVECYMFFKQHIRKLDLEKLNQVITNRLAVVSIILESDDNPYIVFESLNAKGLSLTQADLIRNYFFMKIDLNQQEMIYHDYWLPMQEALGESLTDFMRHYLASDGVIVKKDEVYLVLKQKVDKHKDAFAELNRIKQFSDYYEKIINPEKENNLEIRDAITRIKCLKITVLYPFLLNCYHSYVEENLSTNKFLDILATLENYFIRRFVCNVQTRGLNKILPLLYHQALKNSFDLAEGVRSYLQTQNYPKDHIFRECLMSSALYGNGDCVPITKLILTTLENSFSNREKILAEDISVERVLPQSLSKEWEHQWDGEDYDLYLNTLGNLTITSCNADLSNKPFNVKKSYFKLSQFSLNAYFECIDKWDKDAVEKRAEHLADNALRIWAYFGSYNQVESSENLRWKKPASIIILGDEYPVKHWYNVIVILLDWIIDYEPDVFLELVNHYPHFISKNLLSLRQGKILNNGYYIETNLSADIICRLCNQMIQFAGLSSDDWKIETE
;
A
#
# COMPACT_ATOMS: atom_id res chain seq x y z
N MET A 1 -6.99 40.88 -2.88
CA MET A 1 -6.04 40.16 -3.77
C MET A 1 -5.69 41.03 -4.97
N LYS A 2 -4.39 41.23 -5.27
CA LYS A 2 -3.90 42.03 -6.41
C LYS A 2 -2.99 41.18 -7.28
N ALA A 3 -3.23 41.14 -8.60
CA ALA A 3 -2.46 40.37 -9.56
C ALA A 3 -1.80 41.32 -10.57
N SER A 4 -0.52 41.09 -10.87
CA SER A 4 0.24 41.84 -11.87
C SER A 4 1.27 40.97 -12.56
N GLU A 5 1.47 41.16 -13.86
CA GLU A 5 2.60 40.59 -14.57
C GLU A 5 3.89 41.29 -14.13
N THR A 6 4.94 40.51 -13.90
CA THR A 6 6.26 40.98 -13.47
C THR A 6 7.36 40.03 -13.87
N ASN A 7 8.63 40.47 -13.71
CA ASN A 7 9.80 39.64 -13.87
C ASN A 7 10.50 39.37 -12.53
N PHE A 8 11.49 38.49 -12.50
CA PHE A 8 12.18 38.12 -11.26
C PHE A 8 13.02 39.28 -10.70
N GLN A 9 13.56 40.16 -11.53
CA GLN A 9 14.26 41.36 -11.06
C GLN A 9 13.35 42.18 -10.15
N THR A 10 12.19 42.58 -10.64
CA THR A 10 11.21 43.39 -9.91
C THR A 10 10.62 42.66 -8.72
N LEU A 11 10.41 41.35 -8.86
CA LEU A 11 9.88 40.53 -7.78
C LEU A 11 10.83 40.53 -6.58
N ILE A 12 12.15 40.26 -6.82
CA ILE A 12 13.14 39.98 -5.77
C ILE A 12 13.79 41.29 -5.22
N GLU A 13 13.97 42.31 -6.03
CA GLU A 13 14.62 43.56 -5.59
C GLU A 13 13.90 44.26 -4.45
N GLY A 14 14.68 45.06 -3.69
CA GLY A 14 14.19 45.79 -2.51
C GLY A 14 14.34 45.00 -1.21
N ALA A 15 13.92 45.59 -0.10
CA ALA A 15 13.99 45.01 1.23
C ALA A 15 12.85 43.99 1.45
N LYS A 16 12.96 42.83 0.81
CA LYS A 16 11.94 41.78 0.83
C LYS A 16 12.57 40.45 1.31
N GLN A 17 11.77 39.67 1.99
CA GLN A 17 12.09 38.29 2.30
C GLN A 17 10.92 37.37 1.95
N TYR A 18 11.14 36.33 1.19
CA TYR A 18 10.16 35.29 0.90
C TYR A 18 10.36 34.12 1.85
N VAL A 19 9.32 33.80 2.61
CA VAL A 19 9.34 32.71 3.60
C VAL A 19 8.40 31.62 3.14
N VAL A 20 8.91 30.43 2.93
CA VAL A 20 8.08 29.24 2.66
C VAL A 20 7.43 28.81 3.98
N PRO A 21 6.09 28.84 4.09
CA PRO A 21 5.41 28.46 5.32
C PRO A 21 5.65 27.00 5.72
N LEU A 22 5.49 26.69 7.02
CA LEU A 22 5.68 25.35 7.58
C LEU A 22 4.75 24.28 6.97
N PHE A 23 3.60 24.71 6.49
CA PHE A 23 2.63 23.80 5.86
C PHE A 23 2.96 23.44 4.41
N GLN A 24 3.97 24.04 3.81
CA GLN A 24 4.42 23.74 2.45
C GLN A 24 5.32 22.50 2.46
N ARG A 25 5.28 21.73 1.34
CA ARG A 25 6.18 20.59 1.15
C ARG A 25 7.61 21.05 0.93
N PRO A 26 8.61 20.23 1.26
CA PRO A 26 9.99 20.49 0.89
C PRO A 26 10.18 20.64 -0.63
N TYR A 27 11.35 21.11 -1.03
CA TYR A 27 11.72 21.20 -2.43
C TYR A 27 11.67 19.81 -3.08
N SER A 28 10.84 19.68 -4.13
CA SER A 28 10.48 18.37 -4.70
C SER A 28 10.61 18.30 -6.23
N TRP A 29 11.06 19.37 -6.88
CA TRP A 29 11.41 19.29 -8.29
C TRP A 29 12.56 18.32 -8.52
N GLN A 30 12.47 17.58 -9.63
CA GLN A 30 13.43 16.55 -10.04
C GLN A 30 14.00 16.90 -11.41
N LYS A 31 14.87 16.03 -11.92
CA LYS A 31 15.59 16.21 -13.18
C LYS A 31 14.67 16.60 -14.35
N LYS A 32 13.45 16.08 -14.41
CA LYS A 32 12.47 16.41 -15.48
C LYS A 32 12.13 17.90 -15.49
N GLN A 33 11.73 18.45 -14.34
CA GLN A 33 11.37 19.88 -14.23
C GLN A 33 12.59 20.80 -14.46
N TRP A 34 13.77 20.39 -14.00
CA TRP A 34 15.01 21.13 -14.25
C TRP A 34 15.36 21.13 -15.74
N GLN A 35 15.14 20.04 -16.46
CA GLN A 35 15.37 19.95 -17.91
C GLN A 35 14.38 20.82 -18.69
N GLU A 36 13.11 20.84 -18.29
CA GLU A 36 12.09 21.72 -18.88
C GLU A 36 12.49 23.19 -18.71
N LEU A 37 12.83 23.63 -17.50
CA LEU A 37 13.28 25.01 -17.25
C LEU A 37 14.59 25.34 -18.01
N LEU A 38 15.53 24.40 -18.08
CA LEU A 38 16.77 24.60 -18.85
C LEU A 38 16.51 24.78 -20.34
N ALA A 39 15.56 24.04 -20.91
CA ALA A 39 15.13 24.21 -22.31
C ALA A 39 14.54 25.60 -22.55
N ASP A 40 13.63 26.07 -21.67
CA ASP A 40 13.05 27.42 -21.73
C ASP A 40 14.12 28.51 -21.64
N LEU A 41 15.11 28.34 -20.75
CA LEU A 41 16.24 29.27 -20.61
C LEU A 41 17.12 29.31 -21.88
N ASN A 42 17.41 28.15 -22.49
CA ASN A 42 18.18 28.07 -23.72
C ASN A 42 17.42 28.71 -24.89
N ASP A 43 16.13 28.45 -25.03
CA ASP A 43 15.30 29.09 -26.07
C ASP A 43 15.28 30.62 -25.93
N LEU A 44 15.17 31.14 -24.72
CA LEU A 44 15.26 32.59 -24.48
C LEU A 44 16.67 33.12 -24.71
N TYR A 45 17.70 32.35 -24.38
CA TYR A 45 19.09 32.74 -24.57
C TYR A 45 19.45 32.83 -26.06
N ASP A 46 19.01 31.87 -26.87
CA ASP A 46 19.34 31.79 -28.30
C ASP A 46 18.48 32.72 -29.16
N ASN A 47 17.22 32.95 -28.77
CA ASN A 47 16.24 33.74 -29.52
C ASN A 47 16.02 35.14 -28.93
N GLU A 48 16.65 36.16 -29.48
CA GLU A 48 16.48 37.55 -29.06
C GLU A 48 15.12 38.16 -29.45
N SER A 49 14.43 37.55 -30.41
CA SER A 49 13.09 37.97 -30.87
C SER A 49 11.96 37.62 -29.92
N THR A 50 12.15 36.63 -29.05
CA THR A 50 11.16 36.21 -28.03
C THR A 50 11.33 37.14 -26.82
N ASN A 51 10.39 38.03 -26.53
CA ASN A 51 10.55 39.02 -25.48
C ASN A 51 10.49 38.44 -24.06
N THR A 52 9.54 37.55 -23.76
CA THR A 52 9.37 36.98 -22.42
C THR A 52 8.82 35.56 -22.52
N HIS A 53 9.12 34.73 -21.53
CA HIS A 53 8.55 33.41 -21.35
C HIS A 53 7.83 33.33 -19.98
N PHE A 54 6.56 32.96 -19.99
CA PHE A 54 5.74 32.87 -18.78
C PHE A 54 5.93 31.50 -18.09
N ILE A 55 6.40 31.53 -16.85
CA ILE A 55 6.67 30.30 -16.07
C ILE A 55 5.65 30.04 -14.94
N GLY A 56 4.58 30.83 -14.85
CA GLY A 56 3.49 30.61 -13.90
C GLY A 56 3.31 31.75 -12.88
N SER A 57 2.48 31.51 -11.86
CA SER A 57 2.19 32.47 -10.81
C SER A 57 3.09 32.32 -9.59
N ILE A 58 3.34 33.42 -8.90
CA ILE A 58 3.94 33.48 -7.56
C ILE A 58 2.92 34.18 -6.65
N VAL A 59 2.41 33.43 -5.66
CA VAL A 59 1.40 33.94 -4.74
C VAL A 59 2.01 34.21 -3.38
N THR A 60 1.87 35.41 -2.89
CA THR A 60 2.46 35.84 -1.63
C THR A 60 1.47 36.57 -0.75
N MET A 61 1.68 36.54 0.56
CA MET A 61 0.94 37.29 1.56
C MET A 61 1.93 38.03 2.44
N PRO A 62 1.88 39.40 2.48
CA PRO A 62 2.74 40.14 3.39
C PRO A 62 2.34 39.84 4.83
N THR A 63 3.32 39.58 5.67
CA THR A 63 3.14 39.55 7.12
C THR A 63 3.27 40.95 7.66
N LEU A 64 3.00 41.18 8.94
CA LEU A 64 2.96 42.52 9.56
C LEU A 64 4.10 43.42 9.07
N LEU A 65 3.73 44.53 8.46
CA LEU A 65 4.65 45.59 8.01
C LEU A 65 5.43 46.12 9.22
N LYS A 66 6.72 45.85 9.30
CA LYS A 66 7.64 46.58 10.19
C LYS A 66 8.20 47.76 9.40
N PRO A 67 7.93 49.04 9.78
CA PRO A 67 8.25 50.19 8.95
C PRO A 67 9.74 50.40 8.65
N GLU A 68 10.64 49.77 9.40
CA GLU A 68 12.08 50.05 9.36
C GLU A 68 12.94 48.86 8.88
N ASN A 69 12.33 47.69 8.62
CA ASN A 69 13.05 46.45 8.30
C ASN A 69 12.54 45.80 7.03
N VAL A 70 13.15 44.66 6.70
CA VAL A 70 12.76 43.78 5.60
C VAL A 70 11.29 43.36 5.75
N THR A 71 10.49 43.49 4.69
CA THR A 71 9.12 43.00 4.68
C THR A 71 9.08 41.52 4.37
N PRO A 72 8.64 40.65 5.32
CA PRO A 72 8.48 39.23 5.05
C PRO A 72 7.17 38.96 4.30
N TYR A 73 7.28 38.13 3.25
CA TYR A 73 6.17 37.64 2.45
C TYR A 73 6.07 36.10 2.61
N LEU A 74 4.95 35.64 3.12
CA LEU A 74 4.66 34.18 3.09
C LEU A 74 4.44 33.76 1.62
N LEU A 75 5.16 32.77 1.17
CA LEU A 75 5.09 32.24 -0.19
C LEU A 75 4.02 31.15 -0.26
N ILE A 76 2.82 31.52 -0.71
CA ILE A 76 1.64 30.65 -0.71
C ILE A 76 1.64 29.70 -1.91
N ASP A 77 2.07 30.13 -3.09
CA ASP A 77 2.28 29.28 -4.26
C ASP A 77 3.49 29.74 -5.07
N GLY A 78 4.07 28.82 -5.86
CA GLY A 78 5.24 29.07 -6.68
C GLY A 78 6.57 28.81 -5.98
N GLN A 79 6.58 28.18 -4.79
CA GLN A 79 7.80 27.92 -4.01
C GLN A 79 8.85 27.11 -4.78
N GLN A 80 8.46 26.10 -5.53
CA GLN A 80 9.40 25.25 -6.30
C GLN A 80 10.10 26.09 -7.37
N ARG A 81 9.33 26.92 -8.10
CA ARG A 81 9.84 27.83 -9.13
C ARG A 81 10.78 28.86 -8.53
N LEU A 82 10.33 29.57 -7.48
CA LEU A 82 11.13 30.60 -6.85
C LEU A 82 12.44 30.03 -6.27
N THR A 83 12.37 28.89 -5.56
CA THR A 83 13.56 28.23 -5.02
C THR A 83 14.53 27.82 -6.12
N THR A 84 14.05 27.29 -7.26
CA THR A 84 14.92 26.92 -8.39
C THR A 84 15.59 28.14 -9.01
N ILE A 85 14.87 29.27 -9.15
CA ILE A 85 15.46 30.52 -9.65
C ILE A 85 16.54 31.04 -8.69
N PHE A 86 16.30 30.98 -7.38
CA PHE A 86 17.33 31.36 -6.40
C PHE A 86 18.57 30.44 -6.50
N ILE A 87 18.40 29.14 -6.69
CA ILE A 87 19.52 28.19 -6.91
C ILE A 87 20.31 28.55 -8.18
N LEU A 88 19.62 28.94 -9.26
CA LEU A 88 20.26 29.43 -10.48
C LEU A 88 21.04 30.73 -10.25
N LEU A 89 20.47 31.67 -9.50
CA LEU A 89 21.16 32.93 -9.15
C LEU A 89 22.39 32.67 -8.26
N ILE A 90 22.32 31.72 -7.31
CA ILE A 90 23.47 31.30 -6.51
C ILE A 90 24.56 30.72 -7.42
N LEU A 91 24.20 29.85 -8.37
CA LEU A 91 25.17 29.29 -9.33
C LEU A 91 25.79 30.37 -10.19
N LEU A 92 25.01 31.32 -10.74
CA LEU A 92 25.55 32.42 -11.54
C LEU A 92 26.50 33.29 -10.73
N ARG A 93 26.18 33.60 -9.46
CA ARG A 93 27.09 34.29 -8.54
C ARG A 93 28.40 33.55 -8.42
N ASP A 94 28.36 32.25 -8.20
CA ASP A 94 29.56 31.43 -7.97
C ASP A 94 30.45 31.35 -9.23
N LEU A 95 29.84 31.17 -10.41
CA LEU A 95 30.53 31.17 -11.67
C LEU A 95 31.16 32.54 -12.00
N ALA A 96 30.39 33.63 -11.79
CA ALA A 96 30.88 34.99 -12.04
C ALA A 96 32.04 35.37 -11.09
N ARG A 97 31.97 34.98 -9.82
CA ARG A 97 33.09 35.18 -8.86
C ARG A 97 34.31 34.37 -9.24
N ALA A 98 34.14 33.13 -9.72
CA ALA A 98 35.26 32.31 -10.21
C ALA A 98 35.95 32.92 -11.44
N GLU A 99 35.21 33.70 -12.25
CA GLU A 99 35.76 34.45 -13.39
C GLU A 99 36.27 35.86 -13.01
N GLY A 100 36.17 36.24 -11.74
CA GLY A 100 36.56 37.59 -11.26
C GLY A 100 35.63 38.71 -11.72
N LYS A 101 34.40 38.41 -12.12
CA LYS A 101 33.41 39.36 -12.59
C LYS A 101 32.65 40.01 -11.44
N ARG A 102 32.45 41.33 -11.46
CA ARG A 102 31.62 42.08 -10.49
C ARG A 102 30.16 41.66 -10.48
N LEU A 103 29.70 40.98 -11.54
CA LEU A 103 28.34 40.42 -11.61
C LEU A 103 28.03 39.52 -10.42
N GLY A 104 29.01 38.73 -9.94
CA GLY A 104 28.83 37.84 -8.81
C GLY A 104 28.44 38.58 -7.53
N ASP A 105 29.14 39.66 -7.21
CA ASP A 105 28.80 40.49 -6.02
C ASP A 105 27.49 41.23 -6.21
N LYS A 106 27.22 41.74 -7.41
CA LYS A 106 25.94 42.36 -7.71
C LYS A 106 24.75 41.39 -7.45
N ILE A 107 24.82 40.16 -7.96
CA ILE A 107 23.78 39.13 -7.73
C ILE A 107 23.64 38.85 -6.22
N HIS A 108 24.74 38.69 -5.51
CA HIS A 108 24.73 38.43 -4.08
C HIS A 108 24.03 39.51 -3.31
N ASP A 109 24.42 40.77 -3.53
CA ASP A 109 24.00 41.92 -2.75
C ASP A 109 22.57 42.37 -3.09
N THR A 110 22.11 42.18 -4.33
CA THR A 110 20.81 42.71 -4.76
C THR A 110 19.71 41.67 -4.84
N LEU A 111 20.07 40.40 -5.16
CA LEU A 111 19.08 39.33 -5.42
C LEU A 111 19.08 38.23 -4.41
N LEU A 112 20.20 37.97 -3.67
CA LEU A 112 20.26 36.84 -2.72
C LEU A 112 20.15 37.30 -1.26
N THR A 113 20.63 38.52 -0.94
CA THR A 113 20.71 39.01 0.44
C THR A 113 20.14 40.41 0.61
N ASN A 114 19.78 40.75 1.85
CA ASN A 114 19.46 42.08 2.33
C ASN A 114 20.67 42.59 3.12
N GLN A 115 21.38 43.61 2.60
CA GLN A 115 22.71 43.99 3.08
C GLN A 115 22.78 44.56 4.51
N TYR A 116 21.77 45.18 5.01
CA TYR A 116 21.83 45.98 6.25
C TYR A 116 21.03 45.35 7.39
N VAL A 117 20.88 44.03 7.34
CA VAL A 117 20.19 43.24 8.37
C VAL A 117 20.94 41.93 8.63
N ASP A 118 20.87 41.49 9.86
CA ASP A 118 21.55 40.29 10.35
C ASP A 118 20.61 39.10 10.44
N ASP A 119 21.12 37.96 10.87
CA ASP A 119 20.41 36.70 11.10
C ASP A 119 19.66 36.17 9.86
N LEU A 120 18.47 35.64 10.06
CA LEU A 120 17.65 35.06 9.00
C LEU A 120 17.07 36.13 8.05
N GLU A 121 16.84 37.33 8.52
CA GLU A 121 16.34 38.48 7.70
C GLU A 121 17.34 38.90 6.61
N HIS A 122 18.60 38.56 6.78
CA HIS A 122 19.64 38.77 5.77
C HIS A 122 19.35 38.03 4.44
N PHE A 123 18.67 36.89 4.46
CA PHE A 123 18.41 36.10 3.26
C PHE A 123 17.07 36.46 2.63
N LYS A 124 17.03 36.67 1.31
CA LYS A 124 15.80 37.04 0.59
C LYS A 124 14.85 35.85 0.39
N LEU A 125 15.32 34.60 0.49
CA LEU A 125 14.48 33.41 0.49
C LEU A 125 14.83 32.52 1.68
N LEU A 126 13.81 32.15 2.43
CA LEU A 126 13.89 31.08 3.43
C LEU A 126 13.01 29.92 2.97
N PRO A 127 13.60 28.82 2.45
CA PRO A 127 12.83 27.63 2.10
C PRO A 127 12.32 26.92 3.37
N THR A 128 11.63 25.78 3.18
CA THR A 128 11.16 24.96 4.29
C THR A 128 12.31 24.61 5.25
N GLN A 129 11.99 24.30 6.49
CA GLN A 129 13.03 23.98 7.48
C GLN A 129 13.94 22.83 7.07
N GLN A 130 13.39 21.81 6.40
CA GLN A 130 14.16 20.64 5.91
C GLN A 130 15.18 21.04 4.81
N ASP A 131 14.86 22.04 4.01
CA ASP A 131 15.70 22.52 2.90
C ASP A 131 16.66 23.63 3.32
N ARG A 132 16.42 24.27 4.47
CA ARG A 132 17.06 25.54 4.89
C ARG A 132 18.56 25.41 5.00
N ASP A 133 19.05 24.39 5.67
CA ASP A 133 20.49 24.22 5.89
C ASP A 133 21.23 24.01 4.58
N ALA A 134 20.69 23.19 3.69
CA ALA A 134 21.27 22.95 2.37
C ALA A 134 21.28 24.24 1.53
N PHE A 135 20.16 24.97 1.52
CA PHE A 135 20.02 26.20 0.75
C PHE A 135 20.92 27.33 1.28
N LEU A 136 20.90 27.59 2.59
CA LEU A 136 21.78 28.57 3.21
C LEU A 136 23.27 28.20 3.09
N GLY A 137 23.58 26.91 3.15
CA GLY A 137 24.90 26.39 2.90
C GLY A 137 25.42 26.72 1.50
N LEU A 138 24.57 26.68 0.46
CA LEU A 138 24.91 27.13 -0.91
C LEU A 138 25.17 28.65 -0.94
N ILE A 139 24.33 29.46 -0.28
CA ILE A 139 24.55 30.93 -0.22
C ILE A 139 25.85 31.26 0.49
N LYS A 140 26.13 30.61 1.63
CA LYS A 140 27.34 30.82 2.44
C LYS A 140 28.60 30.15 1.87
N GLN A 141 28.49 29.39 0.78
CA GLN A 141 29.58 28.61 0.18
C GLN A 141 30.24 27.61 1.16
N SER A 142 29.42 26.97 1.99
CA SER A 142 29.86 25.99 2.99
C SER A 142 30.55 24.78 2.30
N LYS A 143 31.64 24.28 2.89
CA LYS A 143 32.37 23.12 2.36
C LYS A 143 31.66 21.78 2.61
N GLU A 144 30.83 21.72 3.62
CA GLU A 144 30.10 20.53 4.04
C GLU A 144 28.63 20.64 3.59
N LEU A 145 28.34 20.28 2.36
CA LEU A 145 26.98 20.19 1.84
C LEU A 145 26.57 18.72 1.77
N SER A 146 25.41 18.40 2.32
CA SER A 146 24.83 17.06 2.15
C SER A 146 24.50 16.81 0.68
N HIS A 147 25.15 15.85 0.06
CA HIS A 147 24.91 15.46 -1.33
C HIS A 147 23.54 14.81 -1.57
N SER A 148 22.82 14.46 -0.50
CA SER A 148 21.48 13.82 -0.61
C SER A 148 20.32 14.83 -0.63
N SER A 149 20.59 16.13 -0.65
CA SER A 149 19.55 17.17 -0.72
C SER A 149 19.18 17.49 -2.16
N ALA A 150 17.86 17.48 -2.48
CA ALA A 150 17.33 17.88 -3.78
C ALA A 150 17.75 19.30 -4.18
N ILE A 151 17.97 20.21 -3.21
CA ILE A 151 18.54 21.56 -3.41
C ILE A 151 19.95 21.48 -4.01
N VAL A 152 20.80 20.63 -3.44
CA VAL A 152 22.19 20.46 -3.90
C VAL A 152 22.22 19.72 -5.25
N GLU A 153 21.37 18.72 -5.44
CA GLU A 153 21.23 18.03 -6.73
C GLU A 153 20.82 18.99 -7.85
N CYS A 154 19.86 19.89 -7.59
CA CYS A 154 19.42 20.93 -8.51
C CYS A 154 20.59 21.87 -8.88
N TYR A 155 21.34 22.36 -7.87
CA TYR A 155 22.52 23.19 -8.10
C TYR A 155 23.56 22.48 -8.97
N MET A 156 23.86 21.21 -8.67
CA MET A 156 24.86 20.42 -9.42
C MET A 156 24.38 20.12 -10.85
N PHE A 157 23.09 19.86 -11.04
CA PHE A 157 22.51 19.69 -12.37
C PHE A 157 22.76 20.92 -13.25
N PHE A 158 22.36 22.11 -12.80
CA PHE A 158 22.56 23.33 -13.58
C PHE A 158 24.04 23.68 -13.76
N LYS A 159 24.89 23.42 -12.77
CA LYS A 159 26.34 23.62 -12.86
C LYS A 159 26.98 22.80 -13.98
N GLN A 160 26.49 21.62 -14.31
CA GLN A 160 26.97 20.80 -15.40
C GLN A 160 26.57 21.35 -16.79
N HIS A 161 25.39 22.01 -16.87
CA HIS A 161 24.80 22.41 -18.16
C HIS A 161 25.10 23.88 -18.56
N ILE A 162 25.38 24.77 -17.61
CA ILE A 162 25.51 26.23 -17.83
C ILE A 162 26.95 26.70 -18.08
N ARG A 163 27.95 25.85 -17.94
CA ARG A 163 29.39 26.20 -17.94
C ARG A 163 29.94 26.96 -19.16
N LYS A 164 29.21 27.06 -20.28
CA LYS A 164 29.73 27.63 -21.55
C LYS A 164 28.95 28.87 -22.03
N LEU A 165 28.00 29.37 -21.24
CA LEU A 165 27.15 30.50 -21.60
C LEU A 165 27.73 31.80 -21.09
N ASP A 166 27.44 32.92 -21.79
CA ASP A 166 27.70 34.26 -21.27
C ASP A 166 26.86 34.52 -20.03
N LEU A 167 27.50 34.72 -18.88
CA LEU A 167 26.85 34.84 -17.59
C LEU A 167 26.03 36.13 -17.47
N GLU A 168 26.44 37.24 -18.14
CA GLU A 168 25.69 38.49 -18.13
C GLU A 168 24.38 38.36 -18.92
N LYS A 169 24.48 37.79 -20.13
CA LYS A 169 23.31 37.49 -20.97
C LYS A 169 22.36 36.51 -20.24
N LEU A 170 22.88 35.45 -19.62
CA LEU A 170 22.06 34.50 -18.89
C LEU A 170 21.42 35.12 -17.65
N ASN A 171 22.12 36.00 -16.92
CA ASN A 171 21.52 36.75 -15.83
C ASN A 171 20.34 37.61 -16.32
N GLN A 172 20.49 38.30 -17.45
CA GLN A 172 19.39 39.10 -18.05
C GLN A 172 18.20 38.21 -18.44
N VAL A 173 18.47 37.05 -19.01
CA VAL A 173 17.40 36.08 -19.35
C VAL A 173 16.64 35.66 -18.09
N ILE A 174 17.31 35.23 -17.03
CA ILE A 174 16.66 34.77 -15.80
C ILE A 174 15.91 35.89 -15.10
N THR A 175 16.51 37.07 -14.99
CA THR A 175 15.94 38.18 -14.19
C THR A 175 14.88 38.99 -14.93
N ASN A 176 15.00 39.20 -16.25
CA ASN A 176 14.16 40.13 -16.99
C ASN A 176 13.25 39.47 -18.03
N ARG A 177 13.63 38.29 -18.55
CA ARG A 177 12.85 37.63 -19.63
C ARG A 177 12.01 36.45 -19.17
N LEU A 178 12.24 35.91 -17.97
CA LEU A 178 11.28 35.02 -17.32
C LEU A 178 10.18 35.88 -16.65
N ALA A 179 8.95 35.74 -17.16
CA ALA A 179 7.78 36.45 -16.66
C ALA A 179 6.99 35.56 -15.68
N VAL A 180 6.46 36.19 -14.65
CA VAL A 180 5.55 35.60 -13.68
C VAL A 180 4.35 36.50 -13.44
N VAL A 181 3.23 35.92 -13.03
CA VAL A 181 2.12 36.67 -12.44
C VAL A 181 2.32 36.70 -10.93
N SER A 182 2.67 37.88 -10.41
CA SER A 182 2.72 38.13 -8.97
C SER A 182 1.30 38.38 -8.45
N ILE A 183 0.86 37.55 -7.51
CA ILE A 183 -0.41 37.65 -6.82
C ILE A 183 -0.14 37.95 -5.35
N ILE A 184 -0.54 39.14 -4.90
CA ILE A 184 -0.38 39.54 -3.51
C ILE A 184 -1.76 39.46 -2.82
N LEU A 185 -1.83 38.58 -1.78
CA LEU A 185 -3.00 38.45 -0.93
C LEU A 185 -3.06 39.61 0.07
N GLU A 186 -4.26 40.05 0.39
CA GLU A 186 -4.54 41.07 1.43
C GLU A 186 -4.87 40.35 2.76
N SER A 187 -4.94 41.12 3.86
CA SER A 187 -5.21 40.59 5.20
C SER A 187 -6.51 39.79 5.32
N ASP A 188 -7.50 40.14 4.49
CA ASP A 188 -8.83 39.52 4.49
C ASP A 188 -8.92 38.26 3.61
N ASP A 189 -7.90 38.00 2.78
CA ASP A 189 -7.81 36.81 1.96
C ASP A 189 -7.37 35.62 2.81
N ASN A 190 -8.02 34.47 2.62
CA ASN A 190 -7.59 33.21 3.27
C ASN A 190 -6.53 32.52 2.40
N PRO A 191 -5.25 32.50 2.82
CA PRO A 191 -4.15 31.98 2.02
C PRO A 191 -4.31 30.46 1.70
N TYR A 192 -4.96 29.72 2.55
CA TYR A 192 -5.13 28.28 2.39
C TYR A 192 -6.20 27.92 1.34
N ILE A 193 -7.30 28.70 1.28
CA ILE A 193 -8.34 28.54 0.24
C ILE A 193 -7.75 28.88 -1.13
N VAL A 194 -6.96 29.94 -1.20
CA VAL A 194 -6.27 30.35 -2.44
C VAL A 194 -5.27 29.26 -2.86
N PHE A 195 -4.49 28.73 -1.92
CA PHE A 195 -3.56 27.64 -2.16
C PHE A 195 -4.28 26.38 -2.68
N GLU A 196 -5.38 25.96 -2.05
CA GLU A 196 -6.20 24.82 -2.50
C GLU A 196 -6.70 25.01 -3.93
N SER A 197 -7.20 26.21 -4.26
CA SER A 197 -7.76 26.54 -5.57
C SER A 197 -6.72 26.56 -6.69
N LEU A 198 -5.52 27.07 -6.41
CA LEU A 198 -4.44 27.22 -7.39
C LEU A 198 -3.74 25.88 -7.66
N ASN A 199 -3.54 25.07 -6.63
CA ASN A 199 -2.88 23.76 -6.77
C ASN A 199 -3.76 22.71 -7.46
N ALA A 200 -5.07 22.92 -7.62
CA ALA A 200 -5.93 22.08 -8.42
C ALA A 200 -5.50 21.98 -9.91
N LYS A 201 -4.60 22.84 -10.40
CA LYS A 201 -4.12 22.92 -11.79
C LYS A 201 -2.61 22.66 -11.96
N GLY A 202 -1.84 22.43 -10.87
CA GLY A 202 -0.39 22.22 -10.89
C GLY A 202 0.04 20.77 -10.67
N LEU A 203 1.31 20.54 -10.25
CA LEU A 203 1.76 19.24 -9.70
C LEU A 203 0.83 18.90 -8.52
N SER A 204 0.03 17.85 -8.69
CA SER A 204 -0.99 17.47 -7.72
C SER A 204 -0.37 17.27 -6.34
N LEU A 205 -0.89 18.02 -5.35
CA LEU A 205 -0.58 17.78 -3.95
C LEU A 205 -1.02 16.38 -3.56
N THR A 206 -0.26 15.75 -2.69
CA THR A 206 -0.72 14.50 -2.08
C THR A 206 -1.91 14.77 -1.16
N GLN A 207 -2.73 13.77 -0.92
CA GLN A 207 -3.83 13.90 0.05
C GLN A 207 -3.31 14.29 1.44
N ALA A 208 -2.13 13.81 1.83
CA ALA A 208 -1.47 14.18 3.09
C ALA A 208 -1.08 15.68 3.12
N ASP A 209 -0.62 16.24 2.00
CA ASP A 209 -0.32 17.68 1.93
C ASP A 209 -1.57 18.55 2.09
N LEU A 210 -2.69 18.14 1.46
CA LEU A 210 -3.98 18.84 1.62
C LEU A 210 -4.47 18.78 3.08
N ILE A 211 -4.32 17.64 3.74
CA ILE A 211 -4.66 17.43 5.14
C ILE A 211 -3.81 18.31 6.05
N ARG A 212 -2.49 18.35 5.82
CA ARG A 212 -1.60 19.24 6.57
C ARG A 212 -2.06 20.68 6.49
N ASN A 213 -2.27 21.16 5.29
CA ASN A 213 -2.72 22.54 5.07
C ASN A 213 -4.05 22.83 5.76
N TYR A 214 -4.98 21.88 5.75
CA TYR A 214 -6.27 22.00 6.42
C TYR A 214 -6.12 22.18 7.94
N PHE A 215 -5.27 21.40 8.60
CA PHE A 215 -5.03 21.56 10.03
C PHE A 215 -4.37 22.89 10.35
N PHE A 216 -3.37 23.31 9.56
CA PHE A 216 -2.74 24.64 9.73
C PHE A 216 -3.71 25.81 9.49
N MET A 217 -4.74 25.62 8.66
CA MET A 217 -5.79 26.60 8.47
C MET A 217 -6.75 26.72 9.67
N LYS A 218 -7.02 25.58 10.35
CA LYS A 218 -8.01 25.50 11.43
C LYS A 218 -7.45 25.85 12.80
N ILE A 219 -6.14 25.84 12.98
CA ILE A 219 -5.46 26.02 14.25
C ILE A 219 -4.76 27.40 14.28
N ASP A 220 -4.75 28.02 15.44
CA ASP A 220 -4.20 29.37 15.62
C ASP A 220 -2.73 29.47 15.21
N LEU A 221 -2.38 30.60 14.57
CA LEU A 221 -1.02 30.87 14.07
C LEU A 221 0.07 30.67 15.14
N ASN A 222 -0.22 31.03 16.38
CA ASN A 222 0.72 30.89 17.51
C ASN A 222 1.02 29.44 17.90
N GLN A 223 0.19 28.48 17.46
CA GLN A 223 0.34 27.05 17.73
C GLN A 223 0.91 26.29 16.55
N GLN A 224 1.01 26.89 15.36
CA GLN A 224 1.42 26.20 14.14
C GLN A 224 2.83 25.63 14.22
N GLU A 225 3.78 26.32 14.88
CA GLU A 225 5.15 25.83 15.04
C GLU A 225 5.18 24.57 15.94
N MET A 226 4.49 24.59 17.06
CA MET A 226 4.33 23.44 17.95
C MET A 226 3.68 22.26 17.18
N ILE A 227 2.59 22.50 16.45
CA ILE A 227 1.89 21.47 15.68
C ILE A 227 2.79 20.85 14.62
N TYR A 228 3.60 21.67 13.95
CA TYR A 228 4.55 21.14 12.98
C TYR A 228 5.59 20.24 13.64
N HIS A 229 6.24 20.70 14.73
CA HIS A 229 7.34 19.98 15.36
C HIS A 229 6.89 18.78 16.19
N ASP A 230 5.79 18.90 16.94
CA ASP A 230 5.38 17.89 17.90
C ASP A 230 4.43 16.84 17.28
N TYR A 231 3.71 17.20 16.20
CA TYR A 231 2.72 16.31 15.59
C TYR A 231 3.06 15.96 14.14
N TRP A 232 3.21 16.95 13.24
CA TRP A 232 3.28 16.66 11.81
C TRP A 232 4.63 16.10 11.38
N LEU A 233 5.73 16.73 11.76
CA LEU A 233 7.08 16.34 11.38
C LEU A 233 7.41 14.90 11.84
N PRO A 234 7.13 14.49 13.10
CA PRO A 234 7.34 13.12 13.53
C PRO A 234 6.53 12.09 12.72
N MET A 235 5.27 12.40 12.35
CA MET A 235 4.48 11.52 11.47
C MET A 235 5.09 11.41 10.08
N GLN A 236 5.53 12.54 9.53
CA GLN A 236 6.14 12.58 8.19
C GLN A 236 7.47 11.83 8.15
N GLU A 237 8.30 11.94 9.17
CA GLU A 237 9.59 11.23 9.28
C GLU A 237 9.39 9.72 9.48
N ALA A 238 8.45 9.33 10.34
CA ALA A 238 8.16 7.93 10.64
C ALA A 238 7.52 7.19 9.46
N LEU A 239 6.59 7.83 8.74
CA LEU A 239 5.76 7.18 7.73
C LEU A 239 6.19 7.47 6.28
N GLY A 240 6.92 8.55 6.03
CA GLY A 240 7.42 8.92 4.70
C GLY A 240 6.34 8.86 3.62
N GLU A 241 6.58 8.08 2.57
CA GLU A 241 5.64 7.89 1.44
C GLU A 241 4.32 7.20 1.86
N SER A 242 4.32 6.46 2.96
CA SER A 242 3.13 5.78 3.49
C SER A 242 2.13 6.71 4.18
N LEU A 243 2.45 8.00 4.38
CA LEU A 243 1.61 8.93 5.14
C LEU A 243 0.19 9.07 4.55
N THR A 244 0.06 9.13 3.22
CA THR A 244 -1.26 9.20 2.56
C THR A 244 -2.07 7.90 2.73
N ASP A 245 -1.42 6.74 2.63
CA ASP A 245 -2.08 5.45 2.85
C ASP A 245 -2.46 5.28 4.33
N PHE A 246 -1.63 5.75 5.26
CA PHE A 246 -1.98 5.82 6.67
C PHE A 246 -3.25 6.65 6.90
N MET A 247 -3.34 7.87 6.36
CA MET A 247 -4.53 8.72 6.51
C MET A 247 -5.81 8.03 6.01
N ARG A 248 -5.71 7.31 4.89
CA ARG A 248 -6.81 6.51 4.36
C ARG A 248 -7.20 5.37 5.30
N HIS A 249 -6.23 4.63 5.83
CA HIS A 249 -6.47 3.52 6.76
C HIS A 249 -7.00 4.01 8.11
N TYR A 250 -6.52 5.16 8.57
CA TYR A 250 -7.05 5.83 9.77
C TYR A 250 -8.53 6.16 9.63
N LEU A 251 -8.94 6.78 8.53
CA LEU A 251 -10.35 7.08 8.27
C LEU A 251 -11.19 5.81 8.10
N ALA A 252 -10.63 4.79 7.47
CA ALA A 252 -11.30 3.51 7.30
C ALA A 252 -11.46 2.74 8.63
N SER A 253 -10.67 3.04 9.67
CA SER A 253 -10.82 2.45 11.00
C SER A 253 -12.13 2.83 11.68
N ASP A 254 -12.77 3.92 11.27
CA ASP A 254 -14.13 4.28 11.71
C ASP A 254 -15.24 3.41 11.05
N GLY A 255 -14.88 2.40 10.26
CA GLY A 255 -15.85 1.50 9.61
C GLY A 255 -16.41 2.07 8.29
N VAL A 256 -15.69 2.96 7.62
CA VAL A 256 -16.07 3.53 6.33
C VAL A 256 -15.09 3.13 5.24
N ILE A 257 -15.57 2.95 4.01
CA ILE A 257 -14.70 2.69 2.86
C ILE A 257 -14.29 4.02 2.25
N VAL A 258 -12.99 4.32 2.24
CA VAL A 258 -12.43 5.58 1.76
C VAL A 258 -11.60 5.33 0.49
N LYS A 259 -11.94 6.02 -0.61
CA LYS A 259 -11.14 5.98 -1.83
C LYS A 259 -9.88 6.85 -1.69
N LYS A 260 -8.86 6.52 -2.47
CA LYS A 260 -7.55 7.17 -2.37
C LYS A 260 -7.58 8.68 -2.66
N ASP A 261 -8.43 9.11 -3.56
CA ASP A 261 -8.63 10.50 -3.98
C ASP A 261 -9.62 11.29 -3.10
N GLU A 262 -10.35 10.61 -2.21
CA GLU A 262 -11.36 11.21 -1.33
C GLU A 262 -10.87 11.44 0.12
N VAL A 263 -9.65 11.03 0.47
CA VAL A 263 -9.12 11.01 1.84
C VAL A 263 -9.24 12.39 2.51
N TYR A 264 -8.80 13.44 1.83
CA TYR A 264 -8.90 14.81 2.32
C TYR A 264 -10.35 15.26 2.57
N LEU A 265 -11.24 14.99 1.62
CA LEU A 265 -12.65 15.41 1.74
C LEU A 265 -13.35 14.70 2.90
N VAL A 266 -13.10 13.40 3.08
CA VAL A 266 -13.67 12.63 4.19
C VAL A 266 -13.15 13.13 5.54
N LEU A 267 -11.83 13.42 5.66
CA LEU A 267 -11.27 13.98 6.88
C LEU A 267 -11.84 15.36 7.19
N LYS A 268 -11.91 16.24 6.20
CA LYS A 268 -12.49 17.58 6.35
C LYS A 268 -13.92 17.51 6.88
N GLN A 269 -14.75 16.66 6.30
CA GLN A 269 -16.13 16.46 6.77
C GLN A 269 -16.18 15.94 8.22
N LYS A 270 -15.28 15.04 8.59
CA LYS A 270 -15.17 14.51 9.96
C LYS A 270 -14.82 15.61 10.95
N VAL A 271 -13.80 16.41 10.67
CA VAL A 271 -13.35 17.50 11.55
C VAL A 271 -14.41 18.61 11.64
N ASP A 272 -15.00 19.03 10.51
CA ASP A 272 -16.03 20.07 10.50
C ASP A 272 -17.29 19.66 11.28
N LYS A 273 -17.60 18.35 11.31
CA LYS A 273 -18.70 17.78 12.12
C LYS A 273 -18.40 17.84 13.62
N HIS A 274 -17.19 17.50 14.03
CA HIS A 274 -16.78 17.44 15.45
C HIS A 274 -16.31 18.78 15.99
N LYS A 275 -15.95 19.74 15.13
CA LYS A 275 -15.53 21.12 15.46
C LYS A 275 -14.27 21.24 16.35
N ASP A 276 -13.51 20.16 16.52
CA ASP A 276 -12.26 20.14 17.27
C ASP A 276 -11.13 19.55 16.41
N ALA A 277 -10.46 20.45 15.68
CA ALA A 277 -9.37 20.09 14.79
C ALA A 277 -8.13 19.58 15.57
N PHE A 278 -7.89 20.14 16.77
CA PHE A 278 -6.73 19.78 17.56
C PHE A 278 -6.87 18.38 18.17
N ALA A 279 -8.06 18.06 18.71
CA ALA A 279 -8.34 16.70 19.21
C ALA A 279 -8.23 15.63 18.10
N GLU A 280 -8.72 15.95 16.88
CA GLU A 280 -8.58 15.03 15.75
C GLU A 280 -7.11 14.88 15.33
N LEU A 281 -6.32 15.95 15.29
CA LEU A 281 -4.89 15.87 14.98
C LEU A 281 -4.13 15.04 16.02
N ASN A 282 -4.44 15.20 17.29
CA ASN A 282 -3.85 14.41 18.38
C ASN A 282 -4.16 12.91 18.20
N ARG A 283 -5.42 12.59 17.86
CA ARG A 283 -5.81 11.21 17.55
C ARG A 283 -5.08 10.65 16.33
N ILE A 284 -4.95 11.43 15.26
CA ILE A 284 -4.18 11.05 14.08
C ILE A 284 -2.73 10.74 14.47
N LYS A 285 -2.09 11.60 15.29
CA LYS A 285 -0.72 11.38 15.77
C LYS A 285 -0.59 10.07 16.54
N GLN A 286 -1.50 9.81 17.48
CA GLN A 286 -1.54 8.56 18.25
C GLN A 286 -1.68 7.33 17.33
N PHE A 287 -2.59 7.38 16.35
CA PHE A 287 -2.78 6.30 15.39
C PHE A 287 -1.59 6.15 14.41
N SER A 288 -0.85 7.23 14.14
CA SER A 288 0.37 7.15 13.34
C SER A 288 1.47 6.33 14.03
N ASP A 289 1.56 6.42 15.36
CA ASP A 289 2.51 5.63 16.14
C ASP A 289 2.14 4.13 16.13
N TYR A 290 0.84 3.80 16.09
CA TYR A 290 0.38 2.42 15.89
C TYR A 290 0.70 1.94 14.47
N TYR A 291 0.46 2.80 13.47
CA TYR A 291 0.72 2.46 12.07
C TYR A 291 2.22 2.22 11.82
N GLU A 292 3.08 3.02 12.43
CA GLU A 292 4.53 2.82 12.36
C GLU A 292 4.91 1.41 12.84
N LYS A 293 4.34 0.94 13.96
CA LYS A 293 4.59 -0.41 14.49
C LYS A 293 4.05 -1.52 13.59
N ILE A 294 2.98 -1.27 12.84
CA ILE A 294 2.42 -2.23 11.87
C ILE A 294 3.33 -2.36 10.65
N ILE A 295 3.83 -1.24 10.11
CA ILE A 295 4.68 -1.26 8.91
C ILE A 295 6.15 -1.57 9.23
N ASN A 296 6.62 -1.21 10.44
CA ASN A 296 7.96 -1.42 10.97
C ASN A 296 7.88 -2.14 12.33
N PRO A 297 7.65 -3.47 12.33
CA PRO A 297 7.43 -4.23 13.56
C PRO A 297 8.56 -4.12 14.60
N GLU A 298 9.79 -3.83 14.16
CA GLU A 298 10.95 -3.59 15.03
C GLU A 298 10.75 -2.41 16.00
N LYS A 299 9.81 -1.52 15.72
CA LYS A 299 9.41 -0.41 16.62
C LYS A 299 8.48 -0.86 17.74
N GLU A 300 7.94 -2.08 17.70
CA GLU A 300 7.14 -2.62 18.78
C GLU A 300 8.04 -3.17 19.90
N ASN A 301 7.77 -2.72 21.14
CA ASN A 301 8.56 -3.09 22.32
C ASN A 301 8.23 -4.48 22.86
N ASN A 302 6.97 -4.90 22.73
CA ASN A 302 6.55 -6.24 23.13
C ASN A 302 7.00 -7.27 22.08
N LEU A 303 7.92 -8.15 22.45
CA LEU A 303 8.53 -9.12 21.54
C LEU A 303 7.52 -10.09 20.93
N GLU A 304 6.51 -10.51 21.68
CA GLU A 304 5.50 -11.46 21.19
C GLU A 304 4.59 -10.78 20.17
N ILE A 305 4.16 -9.54 20.42
CA ILE A 305 3.36 -8.75 19.47
C ILE A 305 4.20 -8.43 18.24
N ARG A 306 5.48 -8.07 18.40
CA ARG A 306 6.42 -7.83 17.30
C ARG A 306 6.50 -9.04 16.37
N ASP A 307 6.73 -10.22 16.92
CA ASP A 307 6.80 -11.47 16.16
C ASP A 307 5.48 -11.74 15.41
N ALA A 308 4.34 -11.57 16.07
CA ALA A 308 3.03 -11.77 15.48
C ALA A 308 2.74 -10.78 14.34
N ILE A 309 3.03 -9.49 14.53
CA ILE A 309 2.86 -8.47 13.47
C ILE A 309 3.83 -8.72 12.30
N THR A 310 5.06 -9.18 12.58
CA THR A 310 6.00 -9.56 11.52
C THR A 310 5.43 -10.68 10.64
N ARG A 311 4.80 -11.68 11.24
CA ARG A 311 4.12 -12.76 10.48
C ARG A 311 2.92 -12.23 9.68
N ILE A 312 2.10 -11.35 10.27
CA ILE A 312 0.99 -10.71 9.54
C ILE A 312 1.51 -9.85 8.36
N LYS A 313 2.61 -9.12 8.54
CA LYS A 313 3.23 -8.33 7.46
C LYS A 313 3.65 -9.19 6.27
N CYS A 314 4.14 -10.42 6.50
CA CYS A 314 4.49 -11.37 5.43
C CYS A 314 3.30 -11.71 4.52
N LEU A 315 2.06 -11.59 5.00
CA LEU A 315 0.83 -11.85 4.23
C LEU A 315 0.52 -10.76 3.20
N LYS A 316 1.15 -9.58 3.30
CA LYS A 316 0.98 -8.41 2.40
C LYS A 316 -0.47 -7.91 2.26
N ILE A 317 -1.28 -8.00 3.30
CA ILE A 317 -2.71 -7.64 3.29
C ILE A 317 -2.91 -6.28 3.94
N THR A 318 -2.63 -5.19 3.22
CA THR A 318 -2.70 -3.81 3.74
C THR A 318 -4.12 -3.36 4.07
N VAL A 319 -5.14 -3.95 3.44
CA VAL A 319 -6.55 -3.68 3.76
C VAL A 319 -6.97 -4.13 5.18
N LEU A 320 -6.11 -4.89 5.87
CA LEU A 320 -6.26 -5.26 7.28
C LEU A 320 -5.85 -4.14 8.25
N TYR A 321 -5.06 -3.17 7.80
CA TYR A 321 -4.48 -2.15 8.67
C TYR A 321 -5.52 -1.30 9.44
N PRO A 322 -6.68 -0.90 8.87
CA PRO A 322 -7.72 -0.23 9.64
C PRO A 322 -8.20 -1.04 10.87
N PHE A 323 -8.32 -2.35 10.74
CA PHE A 323 -8.66 -3.24 11.84
C PHE A 323 -7.55 -3.30 12.89
N LEU A 324 -6.28 -3.45 12.46
CA LEU A 324 -5.14 -3.49 13.36
C LEU A 324 -4.95 -2.18 14.12
N LEU A 325 -5.22 -1.04 13.51
CA LEU A 325 -5.20 0.27 14.19
C LEU A 325 -6.18 0.31 15.38
N ASN A 326 -7.39 -0.19 15.18
CA ASN A 326 -8.37 -0.28 16.26
C ASN A 326 -7.96 -1.28 17.36
N CYS A 327 -7.33 -2.40 16.98
CA CYS A 327 -6.80 -3.36 17.96
C CYS A 327 -5.66 -2.74 18.77
N TYR A 328 -4.73 -2.02 18.16
CA TYR A 328 -3.68 -1.30 18.85
C TYR A 328 -4.24 -0.23 19.79
N HIS A 329 -5.23 0.54 19.32
CA HIS A 329 -5.88 1.54 20.16
C HIS A 329 -6.51 0.88 21.39
N SER A 330 -7.28 -0.20 21.21
CA SER A 330 -7.88 -0.94 22.32
C SER A 330 -6.84 -1.56 23.26
N TYR A 331 -5.69 -1.98 22.73
CA TYR A 331 -4.57 -2.51 23.51
C TYR A 331 -3.91 -1.43 24.37
N VAL A 332 -3.66 -0.26 23.81
CA VAL A 332 -3.04 0.87 24.53
C VAL A 332 -3.99 1.47 25.56
N GLU A 333 -5.29 1.53 25.28
CA GLU A 333 -6.34 1.96 26.23
C GLU A 333 -6.70 0.87 27.27
N GLU A 334 -5.92 -0.22 27.35
CA GLU A 334 -6.11 -1.34 28.27
C GLU A 334 -7.46 -2.08 28.16
N ASN A 335 -8.21 -1.81 27.09
CA ASN A 335 -9.47 -2.52 26.79
C ASN A 335 -9.24 -3.91 26.16
N LEU A 336 -8.03 -4.17 25.66
CA LEU A 336 -7.61 -5.43 25.06
C LEU A 336 -6.30 -5.89 25.70
N SER A 337 -6.33 -7.04 26.40
CA SER A 337 -5.11 -7.59 26.99
C SER A 337 -4.14 -8.12 25.93
N THR A 338 -2.83 -8.19 26.26
CA THR A 338 -1.78 -8.75 25.40
C THR A 338 -2.16 -10.14 24.87
N ASN A 339 -2.64 -11.04 25.73
CA ASN A 339 -3.02 -12.39 25.33
C ASN A 339 -4.16 -12.41 24.32
N LYS A 340 -5.18 -11.56 24.48
CA LYS A 340 -6.28 -11.45 23.54
C LYS A 340 -5.85 -10.81 22.23
N PHE A 341 -4.95 -9.84 22.26
CA PHE A 341 -4.41 -9.26 21.04
C PHE A 341 -3.59 -10.29 20.26
N LEU A 342 -2.72 -11.05 20.92
CA LEU A 342 -1.98 -12.16 20.30
C LEU A 342 -2.91 -13.24 19.72
N ASP A 343 -3.98 -13.56 20.41
CA ASP A 343 -5.02 -14.50 19.94
C ASP A 343 -5.72 -14.00 18.68
N ILE A 344 -6.04 -12.70 18.60
CA ILE A 344 -6.58 -12.08 17.39
C ILE A 344 -5.57 -12.18 16.23
N LEU A 345 -4.29 -11.84 16.48
CA LEU A 345 -3.26 -11.91 15.44
C LEU A 345 -3.05 -13.34 14.94
N ALA A 346 -3.07 -14.33 15.85
CA ALA A 346 -3.00 -15.75 15.48
C ALA A 346 -4.23 -16.21 14.68
N THR A 347 -5.42 -15.73 15.04
CA THR A 347 -6.67 -15.99 14.31
C THR A 347 -6.61 -15.43 12.89
N LEU A 348 -6.09 -14.22 12.71
CA LEU A 348 -5.91 -13.60 11.40
C LEU A 348 -4.87 -14.36 10.56
N GLU A 349 -3.72 -14.72 11.14
CA GLU A 349 -2.72 -15.53 10.46
C GLU A 349 -3.33 -16.85 9.96
N ASN A 350 -4.02 -17.58 10.83
CA ASN A 350 -4.71 -18.81 10.50
C ASN A 350 -5.70 -18.63 9.33
N TYR A 351 -6.56 -17.61 9.44
CA TYR A 351 -7.55 -17.30 8.40
C TYR A 351 -6.91 -17.08 7.03
N PHE A 352 -5.85 -16.26 6.97
CA PHE A 352 -5.21 -15.92 5.71
C PHE A 352 -4.33 -17.04 5.16
N ILE A 353 -3.64 -17.80 6.00
CA ILE A 353 -2.86 -18.97 5.56
C ILE A 353 -3.77 -20.01 4.92
N ARG A 354 -4.91 -20.33 5.55
CA ARG A 354 -5.86 -21.29 4.96
C ARG A 354 -6.41 -20.81 3.63
N ARG A 355 -6.76 -19.52 3.52
CA ARG A 355 -7.24 -18.93 2.27
C ARG A 355 -6.17 -18.92 1.18
N PHE A 356 -4.92 -18.61 1.53
CA PHE A 356 -3.79 -18.63 0.60
C PHE A 356 -3.56 -20.03 0.04
N VAL A 357 -3.45 -21.03 0.91
CA VAL A 357 -3.21 -22.42 0.52
C VAL A 357 -4.34 -22.96 -0.36
N CYS A 358 -5.58 -22.61 -0.06
CA CYS A 358 -6.76 -23.01 -0.84
C CYS A 358 -7.04 -22.11 -2.04
N ASN A 359 -6.15 -21.18 -2.37
CA ASN A 359 -6.30 -20.23 -3.48
C ASN A 359 -7.64 -19.49 -3.46
N VAL A 360 -8.14 -19.15 -2.25
CA VAL A 360 -9.38 -18.41 -2.10
C VAL A 360 -9.14 -16.96 -2.50
N GLN A 361 -9.94 -16.46 -3.43
CA GLN A 361 -9.79 -15.11 -3.98
C GLN A 361 -9.79 -14.05 -2.88
N THR A 362 -8.93 -13.04 -3.04
CA THR A 362 -8.84 -11.88 -2.15
C THR A 362 -9.85 -10.78 -2.50
N ARG A 363 -10.58 -10.95 -3.61
CA ARG A 363 -11.62 -10.01 -4.08
C ARG A 363 -12.69 -9.86 -2.99
N GLY A 364 -13.03 -8.63 -2.63
CA GLY A 364 -14.01 -8.35 -1.57
C GLY A 364 -13.42 -8.13 -0.17
N LEU A 365 -12.19 -8.55 0.11
CA LEU A 365 -11.56 -8.30 1.42
C LEU A 365 -11.50 -6.81 1.79
N ASN A 366 -11.39 -5.93 0.79
CA ASN A 366 -11.44 -4.49 0.95
C ASN A 366 -12.79 -3.96 1.47
N LYS A 367 -13.87 -4.74 1.35
CA LYS A 367 -15.20 -4.41 1.89
C LYS A 367 -15.41 -5.02 3.29
N ILE A 368 -14.75 -6.13 3.57
CA ILE A 368 -14.93 -6.94 4.79
C ILE A 368 -14.01 -6.45 5.91
N LEU A 369 -12.71 -6.32 5.63
CA LEU A 369 -11.69 -6.11 6.67
C LEU A 369 -11.75 -4.73 7.34
N PRO A 370 -12.05 -3.61 6.66
CA PRO A 370 -12.26 -2.34 7.33
C PRO A 370 -13.44 -2.34 8.31
N LEU A 371 -14.43 -3.20 8.06
CA LEU A 371 -15.62 -3.33 8.92
C LEU A 371 -15.44 -4.36 10.05
N LEU A 372 -14.39 -5.19 9.99
CA LEU A 372 -14.18 -6.35 10.86
C LEU A 372 -14.27 -5.98 12.35
N TYR A 373 -13.64 -4.87 12.77
CA TYR A 373 -13.66 -4.44 14.17
C TYR A 373 -15.08 -4.18 14.68
N HIS A 374 -15.86 -3.42 13.92
CA HIS A 374 -17.22 -3.06 14.30
C HIS A 374 -18.18 -4.25 14.21
N GLN A 375 -17.99 -5.15 13.25
CA GLN A 375 -18.79 -6.36 13.13
C GLN A 375 -18.47 -7.36 14.26
N ALA A 376 -17.19 -7.49 14.61
CA ALA A 376 -16.79 -8.35 15.73
C ALA A 376 -17.43 -7.91 17.05
N LEU A 377 -17.44 -6.61 17.36
CA LEU A 377 -18.09 -6.06 18.57
C LEU A 377 -19.61 -6.17 18.56
N LYS A 378 -20.25 -6.27 17.39
CA LYS A 378 -21.69 -6.55 17.31
C LYS A 378 -22.01 -8.01 17.63
N ASN A 379 -21.09 -8.93 17.29
CA ASN A 379 -21.30 -10.36 17.41
C ASN A 379 -20.96 -10.91 18.80
N SER A 380 -20.04 -10.27 19.53
CA SER A 380 -19.61 -10.68 20.86
C SER A 380 -19.10 -9.51 21.69
N PHE A 381 -19.25 -9.60 23.03
CA PHE A 381 -18.57 -8.69 23.97
C PHE A 381 -17.06 -8.93 24.05
N ASP A 382 -16.61 -10.11 23.63
CA ASP A 382 -15.19 -10.44 23.48
C ASP A 382 -14.76 -10.23 22.02
N LEU A 383 -13.84 -9.28 21.81
CA LEU A 383 -13.37 -8.93 20.46
C LEU A 383 -12.77 -10.14 19.73
N ALA A 384 -11.96 -10.97 20.42
CA ALA A 384 -11.32 -12.14 19.81
C ALA A 384 -12.36 -13.18 19.35
N GLU A 385 -13.37 -13.44 20.17
CA GLU A 385 -14.48 -14.32 19.81
C GLU A 385 -15.32 -13.74 18.68
N GLY A 386 -15.61 -12.43 18.73
CA GLY A 386 -16.33 -11.72 17.66
C GLY A 386 -15.60 -11.78 16.31
N VAL A 387 -14.27 -11.65 16.32
CA VAL A 387 -13.42 -11.80 15.13
C VAL A 387 -13.52 -13.22 14.56
N ARG A 388 -13.42 -14.26 15.40
CA ARG A 388 -13.57 -15.65 14.95
C ARG A 388 -14.96 -15.89 14.37
N SER A 389 -16.01 -15.47 15.08
CA SER A 389 -17.40 -15.65 14.67
C SER A 389 -17.69 -14.96 13.33
N TYR A 390 -17.13 -13.79 13.09
CA TYR A 390 -17.30 -13.10 11.82
C TYR A 390 -16.48 -13.74 10.70
N LEU A 391 -15.18 -14.01 10.91
CA LEU A 391 -14.31 -14.56 9.88
C LEU A 391 -14.70 -15.97 9.44
N GLN A 392 -15.27 -16.81 10.32
CA GLN A 392 -15.73 -18.15 9.94
C GLN A 392 -16.82 -18.11 8.85
N THR A 393 -17.61 -17.02 8.77
CA THR A 393 -18.63 -16.83 7.75
C THR A 393 -18.06 -16.28 6.42
N GLN A 394 -16.78 -15.89 6.37
CA GLN A 394 -16.14 -15.21 5.25
C GLN A 394 -15.23 -16.13 4.43
N ASN A 395 -15.78 -17.16 3.80
CA ASN A 395 -15.05 -18.12 2.96
C ASN A 395 -13.81 -18.69 3.68
N TYR A 396 -13.99 -19.18 4.91
CA TYR A 396 -12.94 -19.79 5.71
C TYR A 396 -12.85 -21.28 5.43
N PRO A 397 -11.75 -21.79 4.81
CA PRO A 397 -11.65 -23.21 4.40
C PRO A 397 -11.71 -24.17 5.60
N LYS A 398 -12.57 -25.20 5.52
CA LYS A 398 -12.66 -26.29 6.51
C LYS A 398 -11.44 -27.22 6.42
N ASP A 399 -11.21 -28.04 7.45
CA ASP A 399 -10.01 -28.90 7.54
C ASP A 399 -9.81 -29.83 6.36
N HIS A 400 -10.88 -30.48 5.87
CA HIS A 400 -10.75 -31.41 4.73
C HIS A 400 -10.32 -30.68 3.45
N ILE A 401 -10.84 -29.46 3.16
CA ILE A 401 -10.44 -28.66 2.01
C ILE A 401 -9.01 -28.17 2.19
N PHE A 402 -8.68 -27.68 3.38
CA PHE A 402 -7.34 -27.18 3.66
C PHE A 402 -6.28 -28.29 3.54
N ARG A 403 -6.58 -29.51 4.05
CA ARG A 403 -5.72 -30.68 3.91
C ARG A 403 -5.49 -31.06 2.44
N GLU A 404 -6.55 -31.14 1.65
CA GLU A 404 -6.46 -31.45 0.22
C GLU A 404 -5.60 -30.41 -0.52
N CYS A 405 -5.81 -29.11 -0.24
CA CYS A 405 -5.04 -28.05 -0.83
C CYS A 405 -3.57 -28.05 -0.39
N LEU A 406 -3.26 -28.35 0.88
CA LEU A 406 -1.87 -28.48 1.35
C LEU A 406 -1.09 -29.57 0.60
N MET A 407 -1.78 -30.63 0.19
CA MET A 407 -1.17 -31.74 -0.53
C MET A 407 -0.97 -31.44 -2.02
N SER A 408 -1.86 -30.65 -2.65
CA SER A 408 -1.94 -30.53 -4.10
C SER A 408 -1.66 -29.12 -4.65
N SER A 409 -1.84 -28.05 -3.86
CA SER A 409 -1.70 -26.69 -4.37
C SER A 409 -0.24 -26.30 -4.60
N ALA A 410 0.01 -25.54 -5.68
CA ALA A 410 1.29 -24.91 -5.93
C ALA A 410 1.45 -23.69 -5.01
N LEU A 411 2.28 -23.81 -3.98
CA LEU A 411 2.51 -22.77 -2.98
C LEU A 411 3.71 -21.87 -3.31
N TYR A 412 4.52 -22.23 -4.30
CA TYR A 412 5.76 -21.53 -4.66
C TYR A 412 5.85 -21.34 -6.17
N GLY A 413 6.73 -20.46 -6.63
CA GLY A 413 6.96 -20.24 -8.07
C GLY A 413 6.61 -18.84 -8.55
N ASN A 414 5.71 -18.12 -7.87
CA ASN A 414 5.42 -16.70 -8.11
C ASN A 414 6.08 -15.86 -7.00
N GLY A 415 6.71 -14.74 -7.34
CA GLY A 415 7.41 -13.85 -6.40
C GLY A 415 6.54 -13.35 -5.23
N ASP A 416 5.24 -13.18 -5.45
CA ASP A 416 4.30 -12.77 -4.40
C ASP A 416 4.01 -13.86 -3.37
N CYS A 417 4.12 -15.13 -3.75
CA CYS A 417 3.91 -16.26 -2.85
C CYS A 417 5.10 -16.53 -1.92
N VAL A 418 6.32 -16.10 -2.30
CA VAL A 418 7.56 -16.42 -1.59
C VAL A 418 7.53 -16.08 -0.10
N PRO A 419 7.11 -14.87 0.33
CA PRO A 419 7.07 -14.55 1.76
C PRO A 419 6.11 -15.42 2.56
N ILE A 420 4.94 -15.76 1.98
CA ILE A 420 3.92 -16.56 2.65
C ILE A 420 4.37 -18.02 2.73
N THR A 421 4.94 -18.58 1.65
CA THR A 421 5.49 -19.93 1.65
C THR A 421 6.64 -20.07 2.63
N LYS A 422 7.50 -19.07 2.71
CA LYS A 422 8.59 -19.01 3.69
C LYS A 422 8.02 -19.00 5.12
N LEU A 423 6.97 -18.20 5.37
CA LEU A 423 6.26 -18.16 6.64
C LEU A 423 5.69 -19.54 7.00
N ILE A 424 5.02 -20.22 6.07
CA ILE A 424 4.46 -21.57 6.29
C ILE A 424 5.55 -22.54 6.69
N LEU A 425 6.64 -22.63 5.91
CA LEU A 425 7.74 -23.57 6.17
C LEU A 425 8.47 -23.24 7.47
N THR A 426 8.70 -21.96 7.78
CA THR A 426 9.34 -21.56 9.04
C THR A 426 8.46 -21.88 10.25
N THR A 427 7.16 -21.71 10.13
CA THR A 427 6.21 -22.04 11.18
C THR A 427 6.14 -23.53 11.42
N LEU A 428 6.14 -24.36 10.35
CA LEU A 428 6.25 -25.80 10.44
C LEU A 428 7.57 -26.22 11.11
N GLU A 429 8.71 -25.66 10.69
CA GLU A 429 10.01 -25.93 11.31
C GLU A 429 9.99 -25.66 12.81
N ASN A 430 9.50 -24.49 13.22
CA ASN A 430 9.44 -24.11 14.63
C ASN A 430 8.50 -25.01 15.45
N SER A 431 7.54 -25.68 14.81
CA SER A 431 6.66 -26.65 15.48
C SER A 431 7.32 -28.01 15.77
N PHE A 432 8.33 -28.38 14.99
CA PHE A 432 9.09 -29.62 15.18
C PHE A 432 10.26 -29.46 16.13
N SER A 433 10.74 -28.22 16.33
CA SER A 433 11.96 -27.93 17.07
C SER A 433 11.65 -27.43 18.49
N ASN A 434 12.20 -28.10 19.50
CA ASN A 434 12.28 -27.57 20.88
C ASN A 434 13.49 -26.62 21.06
N ARG A 435 14.16 -26.23 19.98
CA ARG A 435 15.33 -25.34 19.95
C ARG A 435 14.89 -23.88 19.80
N GLU A 436 15.85 -22.96 19.80
CA GLU A 436 15.61 -21.55 19.56
C GLU A 436 14.86 -21.31 18.23
N LYS A 437 13.92 -20.35 18.24
CA LYS A 437 13.15 -19.98 17.03
C LYS A 437 14.09 -19.53 15.92
N ILE A 438 13.90 -20.07 14.73
CA ILE A 438 14.65 -19.70 13.55
C ILE A 438 14.07 -18.40 13.00
N LEU A 439 14.92 -17.39 12.83
CA LEU A 439 14.56 -16.13 12.20
C LEU A 439 14.53 -16.31 10.67
N ALA A 440 13.52 -15.71 10.03
CA ALA A 440 13.27 -15.90 8.60
C ALA A 440 14.32 -15.23 7.68
N GLU A 441 15.20 -14.37 8.19
CA GLU A 441 16.11 -13.54 7.38
C GLU A 441 17.21 -14.38 6.70
N ASP A 442 17.73 -15.40 7.37
CA ASP A 442 18.89 -16.17 6.91
C ASP A 442 18.53 -17.45 6.13
N ILE A 443 17.27 -17.68 5.82
CA ILE A 443 16.80 -18.88 5.14
C ILE A 443 16.18 -18.58 3.78
N SER A 444 16.31 -19.52 2.88
CA SER A 444 15.63 -19.55 1.57
C SER A 444 14.77 -20.81 1.41
N VAL A 445 13.76 -20.73 0.55
CA VAL A 445 12.94 -21.87 0.17
C VAL A 445 13.69 -22.65 -0.91
N GLU A 446 13.87 -23.95 -0.70
CA GLU A 446 14.50 -24.89 -1.62
C GLU A 446 13.48 -25.88 -2.16
N ARG A 447 13.57 -26.18 -3.46
CA ARG A 447 12.86 -27.29 -4.10
C ARG A 447 13.72 -28.54 -4.09
N VAL A 448 13.22 -29.62 -3.51
CA VAL A 448 13.94 -30.92 -3.55
C VAL A 448 14.01 -31.43 -4.99
N LEU A 449 12.85 -31.54 -5.68
CA LEU A 449 12.78 -31.70 -7.14
C LEU A 449 13.06 -30.34 -7.76
N PRO A 450 14.16 -30.15 -8.51
CA PRO A 450 14.61 -28.83 -8.95
C PRO A 450 13.80 -28.27 -10.11
N GLN A 451 13.85 -26.96 -10.32
CA GLN A 451 13.17 -26.26 -11.43
C GLN A 451 13.72 -26.62 -12.82
N SER A 452 14.97 -27.06 -12.91
CA SER A 452 15.60 -27.54 -14.15
C SER A 452 16.10 -28.94 -13.91
N LEU A 453 15.56 -29.92 -14.65
CA LEU A 453 15.95 -31.31 -14.51
C LEU A 453 17.35 -31.53 -15.07
N SER A 454 18.18 -32.25 -14.32
CA SER A 454 19.38 -32.91 -14.86
C SER A 454 18.98 -34.28 -15.41
N LYS A 455 19.90 -34.95 -16.16
CA LYS A 455 19.63 -36.27 -16.73
C LYS A 455 19.23 -37.30 -15.72
N GLU A 456 19.76 -37.23 -14.48
CA GLU A 456 19.39 -38.14 -13.40
C GLU A 456 17.94 -37.95 -12.95
N TRP A 457 17.40 -36.73 -12.99
CA TRP A 457 16.02 -36.43 -12.67
C TRP A 457 15.05 -36.78 -13.81
N GLU A 458 15.44 -36.60 -15.08
CA GLU A 458 14.64 -36.91 -16.26
C GLU A 458 14.23 -38.39 -16.34
N HIS A 459 15.04 -39.29 -15.73
CA HIS A 459 14.71 -40.72 -15.65
C HIS A 459 13.68 -41.09 -14.57
N GLN A 460 13.39 -40.18 -13.63
CA GLN A 460 12.53 -40.44 -12.49
C GLN A 460 11.19 -39.70 -12.57
N TRP A 461 11.12 -38.62 -13.34
CA TRP A 461 9.96 -37.74 -13.45
C TRP A 461 9.58 -37.55 -14.93
N ASP A 462 8.32 -37.82 -15.27
CA ASP A 462 7.77 -37.45 -16.57
C ASP A 462 7.25 -36.01 -16.57
N GLY A 463 6.99 -35.48 -17.78
CA GLY A 463 6.67 -34.04 -17.92
C GLY A 463 5.37 -33.62 -17.23
N GLU A 464 4.35 -34.48 -17.18
CA GLU A 464 3.04 -34.14 -16.60
C GLU A 464 3.12 -34.20 -15.04
N ASP A 465 3.69 -35.23 -14.47
CA ASP A 465 3.86 -35.34 -13.01
C ASP A 465 4.86 -34.30 -12.49
N TYR A 466 5.89 -33.94 -13.24
CA TYR A 466 6.87 -32.93 -12.85
C TYR A 466 6.25 -31.61 -12.52
N ASP A 467 5.43 -31.04 -13.41
CA ASP A 467 4.81 -29.72 -13.23
C ASP A 467 3.81 -29.70 -12.06
N LEU A 468 3.11 -30.82 -11.82
CA LEU A 468 2.15 -30.96 -10.73
C LEU A 468 2.81 -30.88 -9.35
N TYR A 469 3.99 -31.50 -9.18
CA TYR A 469 4.64 -31.60 -7.86
C TYR A 469 5.70 -30.54 -7.58
N LEU A 470 6.23 -29.87 -8.61
CA LEU A 470 7.36 -28.94 -8.52
C LEU A 470 7.21 -27.89 -7.39
N ASN A 471 6.03 -27.31 -7.25
CA ASN A 471 5.77 -26.19 -6.35
C ASN A 471 4.84 -26.55 -5.17
N THR A 472 4.57 -27.84 -4.94
CA THR A 472 3.73 -28.30 -3.83
C THR A 472 4.50 -28.32 -2.51
N LEU A 473 3.78 -28.26 -1.39
CA LEU A 473 4.35 -28.28 -0.04
C LEU A 473 5.29 -29.49 0.17
N GLY A 474 4.91 -30.66 -0.35
CA GLY A 474 5.70 -31.89 -0.25
C GLY A 474 7.11 -31.76 -0.82
N ASN A 475 7.28 -30.97 -1.88
CA ASN A 475 8.56 -30.74 -2.55
C ASN A 475 9.37 -29.55 -2.00
N LEU A 476 8.83 -28.77 -1.06
CA LEU A 476 9.46 -27.55 -0.56
C LEU A 476 10.13 -27.78 0.80
N THR A 477 11.29 -27.20 1.00
CA THR A 477 11.98 -27.16 2.29
C THR A 477 12.68 -25.83 2.50
N ILE A 478 13.37 -25.65 3.62
CA ILE A 478 14.16 -24.46 3.93
C ILE A 478 15.65 -24.81 4.01
N THR A 479 16.48 -23.88 3.57
CA THR A 479 17.94 -24.02 3.59
C THR A 479 18.61 -22.65 3.75
N SER A 480 19.82 -22.65 4.31
CA SER A 480 20.76 -21.51 4.28
C SER A 480 21.70 -21.55 3.06
N CYS A 481 21.69 -22.65 2.27
CA CYS A 481 22.66 -22.92 1.20
C CYS A 481 22.00 -23.18 -0.16
N ASN A 482 20.98 -22.41 -0.54
CA ASN A 482 20.18 -22.65 -1.75
C ASN A 482 21.04 -22.68 -3.04
N ALA A 483 22.01 -21.78 -3.19
CA ALA A 483 22.87 -21.70 -4.37
C ALA A 483 23.69 -22.99 -4.60
N ASP A 484 24.04 -23.69 -3.53
CA ASP A 484 24.85 -24.91 -3.58
C ASP A 484 24.03 -26.15 -3.98
N LEU A 485 22.71 -26.10 -3.78
CA LEU A 485 21.79 -27.23 -4.04
C LEU A 485 21.30 -27.25 -5.48
N SER A 486 20.81 -26.12 -5.98
CA SER A 486 20.35 -25.94 -7.37
C SER A 486 19.67 -27.20 -7.97
N ASN A 487 20.16 -27.70 -9.10
CA ASN A 487 19.64 -28.87 -9.82
C ASN A 487 20.38 -30.16 -9.51
N LYS A 488 21.12 -30.25 -8.41
CA LYS A 488 21.85 -31.47 -8.01
C LYS A 488 20.90 -32.63 -7.79
N PRO A 489 21.38 -33.90 -8.06
CA PRO A 489 20.60 -35.13 -7.80
C PRO A 489 20.21 -35.27 -6.34
N PHE A 490 19.12 -36.03 -6.09
CA PHE A 490 18.58 -36.18 -4.75
C PHE A 490 19.59 -36.72 -3.71
N ASN A 491 20.40 -37.67 -4.07
CA ASN A 491 21.45 -38.20 -3.19
C ASN A 491 22.47 -37.15 -2.74
N VAL A 492 22.80 -36.19 -3.61
CA VAL A 492 23.67 -35.08 -3.28
C VAL A 492 22.95 -34.12 -2.35
N LYS A 493 21.70 -33.70 -2.70
CA LYS A 493 20.88 -32.86 -1.83
C LYS A 493 20.66 -33.48 -0.45
N LYS A 494 20.40 -34.80 -0.38
CA LYS A 494 20.24 -35.56 0.85
C LYS A 494 21.47 -35.43 1.77
N SER A 495 22.68 -35.41 1.20
CA SER A 495 23.92 -35.26 1.97
C SER A 495 24.00 -33.90 2.64
N TYR A 496 23.54 -32.81 1.95
CA TYR A 496 23.44 -31.46 2.53
C TYR A 496 22.34 -31.38 3.59
N PHE A 497 21.17 -32.00 3.33
CA PHE A 497 20.06 -31.98 4.29
C PHE A 497 20.42 -32.72 5.59
N LYS A 498 21.22 -33.77 5.53
CA LYS A 498 21.72 -34.48 6.72
C LYS A 498 22.63 -33.62 7.60
N LEU A 499 23.34 -32.67 7.02
CA LEU A 499 24.19 -31.70 7.76
C LEU A 499 23.40 -30.49 8.24
N SER A 500 22.16 -30.33 7.79
CA SER A 500 21.29 -29.23 8.13
C SER A 500 20.80 -29.33 9.59
N GLN A 501 20.65 -28.19 10.25
CA GLN A 501 20.07 -28.11 11.59
C GLN A 501 18.53 -28.04 11.57
N PHE A 502 17.92 -27.96 10.38
CA PHE A 502 16.47 -27.87 10.22
C PHE A 502 15.80 -29.24 10.38
N SER A 503 14.79 -29.30 11.24
CA SER A 503 13.99 -30.51 11.48
C SER A 503 13.23 -30.97 10.23
N LEU A 504 12.77 -30.02 9.40
CA LEU A 504 12.16 -30.33 8.10
C LEU A 504 13.08 -31.12 7.17
N ASN A 505 14.40 -30.96 7.31
CA ASN A 505 15.39 -31.64 6.48
C ASN A 505 15.75 -33.01 7.03
N ALA A 506 15.59 -33.26 8.31
CA ALA A 506 15.78 -34.60 8.90
C ALA A 506 14.85 -35.67 8.29
N TYR A 507 13.69 -35.26 7.77
CA TYR A 507 12.76 -36.12 7.07
C TYR A 507 13.43 -36.91 5.92
N PHE A 508 14.38 -36.28 5.22
CA PHE A 508 15.03 -36.88 4.05
C PHE A 508 16.04 -38.02 4.40
N GLU A 509 16.44 -38.17 5.65
CA GLU A 509 17.42 -39.19 6.05
C GLU A 509 16.95 -40.61 5.74
N CYS A 510 15.64 -40.87 5.87
CA CYS A 510 15.03 -42.17 5.66
C CYS A 510 14.51 -42.38 4.22
N ILE A 511 14.74 -41.44 3.31
CA ILE A 511 14.21 -41.49 1.95
C ILE A 511 15.31 -41.87 0.98
N ASP A 512 15.13 -42.98 0.24
CA ASP A 512 16.12 -43.46 -0.73
C ASP A 512 15.93 -42.87 -2.13
N LYS A 513 14.70 -42.59 -2.52
CA LYS A 513 14.34 -41.98 -3.81
C LYS A 513 13.34 -40.85 -3.60
N TRP A 514 13.49 -39.80 -4.40
CA TRP A 514 12.56 -38.68 -4.41
C TRP A 514 11.63 -38.79 -5.62
N ASP A 515 10.64 -39.65 -5.49
CA ASP A 515 9.60 -39.92 -6.48
C ASP A 515 8.25 -39.35 -6.00
N LYS A 516 7.21 -39.53 -6.79
CA LYS A 516 5.84 -39.07 -6.52
C LYS A 516 5.35 -39.53 -5.14
N ASP A 517 5.50 -40.81 -4.82
CA ASP A 517 5.06 -41.36 -3.54
C ASP A 517 5.79 -40.71 -2.35
N ALA A 518 7.08 -40.39 -2.51
CA ALA A 518 7.86 -39.74 -1.47
C ALA A 518 7.40 -38.31 -1.24
N VAL A 519 7.08 -37.57 -2.32
CA VAL A 519 6.53 -36.19 -2.24
C VAL A 519 5.15 -36.21 -1.58
N GLU A 520 4.26 -37.11 -1.98
CA GLU A 520 2.92 -37.25 -1.42
C GLU A 520 2.94 -37.58 0.08
N LYS A 521 3.73 -38.56 0.49
CA LYS A 521 3.90 -38.95 1.90
C LYS A 521 4.45 -37.80 2.74
N ARG A 522 5.40 -37.04 2.19
CA ARG A 522 5.89 -35.84 2.88
C ARG A 522 4.82 -34.75 2.96
N ALA A 523 4.05 -34.54 1.91
CA ALA A 523 2.94 -33.62 1.92
C ALA A 523 1.91 -33.98 3.00
N GLU A 524 1.55 -35.27 3.15
CA GLU A 524 0.67 -35.76 4.22
C GLU A 524 1.24 -35.44 5.61
N HIS A 525 2.51 -35.77 5.85
CA HIS A 525 3.17 -35.51 7.13
C HIS A 525 3.16 -34.00 7.49
N LEU A 526 3.45 -33.11 6.51
CA LEU A 526 3.44 -31.69 6.72
C LEU A 526 2.03 -31.13 6.88
N ALA A 527 1.05 -31.69 6.13
CA ALA A 527 -0.36 -31.29 6.24
C ALA A 527 -0.95 -31.61 7.61
N ASP A 528 -0.63 -32.78 8.19
CA ASP A 528 -1.09 -33.15 9.54
C ASP A 528 -0.55 -32.21 10.62
N ASN A 529 0.67 -31.71 10.47
CA ASN A 529 1.23 -30.70 11.36
C ASN A 529 0.61 -29.30 11.12
N ALA A 530 0.42 -28.92 9.86
CA ALA A 530 -0.22 -27.67 9.49
C ALA A 530 -1.66 -27.57 10.05
N LEU A 531 -2.43 -28.68 10.03
CA LEU A 531 -3.76 -28.75 10.63
C LEU A 531 -3.78 -28.53 12.14
N ARG A 532 -2.71 -28.90 12.86
CA ARG A 532 -2.59 -28.63 14.29
C ARG A 532 -2.23 -27.18 14.57
N ILE A 533 -1.33 -26.60 13.77
CA ILE A 533 -0.88 -25.21 13.94
C ILE A 533 -1.99 -24.24 13.58
N TRP A 534 -2.56 -24.38 12.39
CA TRP A 534 -3.65 -23.57 11.90
C TRP A 534 -4.97 -24.33 12.01
N ALA A 535 -5.31 -24.79 13.24
CA ALA A 535 -6.54 -25.53 13.50
C ALA A 535 -7.78 -24.74 13.10
N TYR A 536 -8.81 -25.39 12.61
CA TYR A 536 -10.07 -24.77 12.24
C TYR A 536 -10.74 -24.19 13.47
N PHE A 537 -10.99 -22.89 13.50
CA PHE A 537 -11.65 -22.21 14.62
C PHE A 537 -13.15 -22.00 14.41
N GLY A 538 -13.69 -22.38 13.25
CA GLY A 538 -15.12 -22.35 13.01
C GLY A 538 -15.84 -23.41 13.84
N SER A 539 -17.06 -23.14 14.26
CA SER A 539 -17.91 -24.17 14.85
C SER A 539 -18.19 -25.23 13.77
N TYR A 540 -17.83 -26.46 14.05
CA TYR A 540 -18.45 -27.60 13.38
C TYR A 540 -19.89 -27.67 13.93
N ASN A 541 -20.76 -26.71 13.60
CA ASN A 541 -22.17 -26.89 13.89
C ASN A 541 -22.58 -28.19 13.20
N GLN A 542 -23.10 -29.10 13.99
CA GLN A 542 -23.90 -30.23 13.57
C GLN A 542 -24.99 -29.73 12.64
N VAL A 543 -24.80 -29.86 11.42
CA VAL A 543 -25.51 -29.74 10.20
C VAL A 543 -24.46 -29.21 9.24
N GLU A 544 -23.82 -29.99 8.54
CA GLU A 544 -24.21 -31.03 7.65
C GLU A 544 -23.20 -32.15 7.78
N SER A 545 -23.54 -33.23 8.52
CA SER A 545 -23.32 -34.50 7.91
C SER A 545 -23.65 -34.29 6.42
N SER A 546 -22.70 -34.48 5.53
CA SER A 546 -23.03 -34.96 4.22
C SER A 546 -23.84 -36.25 4.46
N GLU A 547 -25.10 -36.08 4.88
CA GLU A 547 -26.11 -37.11 4.63
C GLU A 547 -25.92 -37.37 3.15
N ASN A 548 -25.52 -38.56 2.83
CA ASN A 548 -25.23 -39.04 1.49
C ASN A 548 -26.34 -38.61 0.55
N LEU A 549 -26.29 -37.36 0.02
CA LEU A 549 -27.24 -36.76 -0.93
C LEU A 549 -27.40 -37.66 -2.16
N ARG A 550 -26.47 -38.58 -2.33
CA ARG A 550 -26.41 -39.58 -3.40
C ARG A 550 -27.68 -40.47 -3.48
N TRP A 551 -28.46 -40.55 -2.37
CA TRP A 551 -29.65 -41.39 -2.26
C TRP A 551 -30.91 -40.59 -1.98
N LYS A 552 -30.84 -39.25 -1.75
CA LYS A 552 -32.01 -38.39 -1.51
C LYS A 552 -32.46 -37.74 -2.80
N LYS A 553 -33.77 -37.51 -2.93
CA LYS A 553 -34.38 -36.76 -4.03
C LYS A 553 -34.65 -35.33 -3.54
N PRO A 554 -34.31 -34.29 -4.36
CA PRO A 554 -34.67 -32.94 -4.00
C PRO A 554 -36.19 -32.75 -4.13
N ALA A 555 -36.83 -32.08 -3.16
CA ALA A 555 -38.26 -31.77 -3.15
C ALA A 555 -38.50 -30.32 -3.54
N SER A 556 -37.77 -29.38 -2.96
CA SER A 556 -37.85 -27.95 -3.30
C SER A 556 -36.49 -27.23 -3.10
N ILE A 557 -36.35 -26.08 -3.74
CA ILE A 557 -35.36 -25.07 -3.44
C ILE A 557 -36.08 -23.82 -2.92
N ILE A 558 -35.60 -23.27 -1.81
CA ILE A 558 -36.10 -22.05 -1.22
C ILE A 558 -35.04 -20.97 -1.35
N ILE A 559 -35.39 -19.81 -1.91
CA ILE A 559 -34.51 -18.66 -2.11
C ILE A 559 -35.21 -17.43 -1.52
N LEU A 560 -34.61 -16.78 -0.54
CA LEU A 560 -35.15 -15.62 0.19
C LEU A 560 -36.57 -15.83 0.73
N GLY A 561 -36.93 -17.07 1.04
CA GLY A 561 -38.25 -17.45 1.58
C GLY A 561 -39.27 -17.91 0.53
N ASP A 562 -39.01 -17.73 -0.75
CA ASP A 562 -39.85 -18.24 -1.85
C ASP A 562 -39.48 -19.69 -2.17
N GLU A 563 -40.48 -20.57 -2.19
CA GLU A 563 -40.33 -22.00 -2.42
C GLU A 563 -40.60 -22.37 -3.88
N TYR A 564 -39.67 -23.09 -4.51
CA TYR A 564 -39.76 -23.59 -5.88
C TYR A 564 -39.65 -25.12 -5.87
N PRO A 565 -40.72 -25.86 -6.28
CA PRO A 565 -40.70 -27.32 -6.29
C PRO A 565 -39.76 -27.88 -7.35
N VAL A 566 -38.97 -28.87 -7.01
CA VAL A 566 -38.00 -29.54 -7.91
C VAL A 566 -38.23 -31.07 -7.88
N LYS A 567 -37.95 -31.72 -9.01
CA LYS A 567 -38.06 -33.19 -9.16
C LYS A 567 -36.71 -33.89 -9.34
N HIS A 568 -35.73 -33.15 -9.80
CA HIS A 568 -34.38 -33.67 -10.13
C HIS A 568 -33.33 -32.68 -9.67
N TRP A 569 -32.17 -33.15 -9.32
CA TRP A 569 -31.04 -32.32 -8.86
C TRP A 569 -30.67 -31.22 -9.86
N TYR A 570 -30.68 -31.50 -11.16
CA TYR A 570 -30.37 -30.46 -12.16
C TYR A 570 -31.40 -29.29 -12.17
N ASN A 571 -32.65 -29.51 -11.73
CA ASN A 571 -33.62 -28.44 -11.63
C ASN A 571 -33.22 -27.41 -10.56
N VAL A 572 -32.52 -27.82 -9.51
CA VAL A 572 -32.04 -26.92 -8.45
C VAL A 572 -31.12 -25.84 -9.01
N ILE A 573 -30.11 -26.23 -9.81
CA ILE A 573 -29.17 -25.26 -10.40
C ILE A 573 -29.81 -24.42 -11.51
N VAL A 574 -30.76 -24.99 -12.28
CA VAL A 574 -31.50 -24.26 -13.32
C VAL A 574 -32.35 -23.16 -12.68
N ILE A 575 -33.15 -23.48 -11.67
CA ILE A 575 -34.02 -22.50 -10.97
C ILE A 575 -33.17 -21.42 -10.32
N LEU A 576 -32.07 -21.79 -9.67
CA LEU A 576 -31.17 -20.80 -9.06
C LEU A 576 -30.60 -19.82 -10.10
N LEU A 577 -30.15 -20.31 -11.24
CA LEU A 577 -29.60 -19.46 -12.29
C LEU A 577 -30.68 -18.60 -12.96
N ASP A 578 -31.87 -19.14 -13.19
CA ASP A 578 -32.98 -18.38 -13.70
C ASP A 578 -33.39 -17.27 -12.71
N TRP A 579 -33.38 -17.55 -11.41
CA TRP A 579 -33.59 -16.56 -10.36
C TRP A 579 -32.51 -15.46 -10.43
N ILE A 580 -31.21 -15.81 -10.55
CA ILE A 580 -30.12 -14.84 -10.67
C ILE A 580 -30.27 -14.02 -11.97
N ILE A 581 -30.70 -14.62 -13.07
CA ILE A 581 -30.94 -13.91 -14.35
C ILE A 581 -32.03 -12.84 -14.18
N ASP A 582 -33.10 -13.16 -13.44
CA ASP A 582 -34.26 -12.28 -13.27
C ASP A 582 -33.97 -11.13 -12.31
N TYR A 583 -33.20 -11.35 -11.24
CA TYR A 583 -32.98 -10.38 -10.16
C TYR A 583 -31.61 -9.68 -10.22
N GLU A 584 -30.57 -10.36 -10.74
CA GLU A 584 -29.18 -9.87 -10.78
C GLU A 584 -28.50 -10.19 -12.13
N PRO A 585 -29.00 -9.63 -13.25
CA PRO A 585 -28.52 -10.00 -14.59
C PRO A 585 -27.04 -9.71 -14.82
N ASP A 586 -26.48 -8.68 -14.19
CA ASP A 586 -25.05 -8.35 -14.29
C ASP A 586 -24.18 -9.41 -13.58
N VAL A 587 -24.64 -9.92 -12.45
CA VAL A 587 -23.99 -11.02 -11.71
C VAL A 587 -24.00 -12.29 -12.54
N PHE A 588 -25.09 -12.57 -13.27
CA PHE A 588 -25.16 -13.72 -14.15
C PHE A 588 -24.09 -13.65 -15.26
N LEU A 589 -23.84 -12.47 -15.85
CA LEU A 589 -22.82 -12.31 -16.88
C LEU A 589 -21.40 -12.52 -16.31
N GLU A 590 -21.17 -12.12 -15.04
CA GLU A 590 -19.92 -12.43 -14.36
C GLU A 590 -19.79 -13.95 -14.08
N LEU A 591 -20.86 -14.64 -13.72
CA LEU A 591 -20.87 -16.10 -13.54
C LEU A 591 -20.54 -16.84 -14.83
N VAL A 592 -21.03 -16.40 -16.00
CA VAL A 592 -20.68 -16.97 -17.31
C VAL A 592 -19.17 -16.91 -17.53
N ASN A 593 -18.55 -15.79 -17.23
CA ASN A 593 -17.10 -15.62 -17.37
C ASN A 593 -16.30 -16.48 -16.37
N HIS A 594 -16.87 -16.71 -15.19
CA HIS A 594 -16.20 -17.47 -14.12
C HIS A 594 -16.35 -18.99 -14.30
N TYR A 595 -17.47 -19.44 -14.88
CA TYR A 595 -17.80 -20.84 -15.07
C TYR A 595 -18.01 -21.23 -16.54
N PRO A 596 -17.06 -20.94 -17.48
CA PRO A 596 -17.25 -21.14 -18.92
C PRO A 596 -17.45 -22.60 -19.34
N HIS A 597 -17.02 -23.55 -18.49
CA HIS A 597 -17.21 -24.99 -18.72
C HIS A 597 -18.59 -25.51 -18.25
N PHE A 598 -19.32 -24.70 -17.46
CA PHE A 598 -20.64 -25.07 -16.94
C PHE A 598 -21.76 -24.22 -17.56
N ILE A 599 -21.49 -22.95 -17.92
CA ILE A 599 -22.48 -22.04 -18.50
C ILE A 599 -21.96 -21.55 -19.86
N SER A 600 -22.74 -21.77 -20.93
CA SER A 600 -22.32 -21.42 -22.30
C SER A 600 -23.50 -21.02 -23.18
N LYS A 601 -23.26 -20.16 -24.18
CA LYS A 601 -24.21 -19.94 -25.30
C LYS A 601 -24.20 -21.06 -26.32
N ASN A 602 -23.19 -21.88 -26.35
CA ASN A 602 -23.05 -22.98 -27.29
C ASN A 602 -23.35 -24.32 -26.59
N LEU A 603 -24.49 -24.93 -26.97
CA LEU A 603 -24.88 -26.24 -26.44
C LEU A 603 -23.85 -27.33 -26.69
N LEU A 604 -23.08 -27.26 -27.77
CA LEU A 604 -22.07 -28.27 -28.12
C LEU A 604 -20.83 -28.23 -27.23
N SER A 605 -20.64 -27.17 -26.45
CA SER A 605 -19.54 -27.06 -25.48
C SER A 605 -19.84 -27.78 -24.16
N LEU A 606 -21.06 -28.25 -23.94
CA LEU A 606 -21.52 -28.93 -22.75
C LEU A 606 -21.82 -30.40 -23.02
N ARG A 607 -21.69 -31.29 -22.05
CA ARG A 607 -22.00 -32.72 -22.16
C ARG A 607 -23.51 -32.96 -22.23
N GLN A 608 -24.25 -32.27 -21.35
CA GLN A 608 -25.71 -32.32 -21.28
C GLN A 608 -26.26 -30.98 -20.84
N GLY A 609 -26.47 -30.06 -21.81
CA GLY A 609 -26.93 -28.70 -21.50
C GLY A 609 -28.47 -28.61 -21.38
N LYS A 610 -28.93 -27.82 -20.38
CA LYS A 610 -30.30 -27.31 -20.29
C LYS A 610 -30.32 -25.82 -20.53
N ILE A 611 -31.35 -25.37 -21.24
CA ILE A 611 -31.54 -23.95 -21.59
C ILE A 611 -32.07 -23.18 -20.37
N LEU A 612 -31.52 -21.98 -20.14
CA LEU A 612 -31.95 -20.99 -19.15
C LEU A 612 -32.85 -19.93 -19.79
N ASN A 613 -33.57 -19.15 -18.98
CA ASN A 613 -34.54 -18.13 -19.44
C ASN A 613 -33.96 -17.09 -20.39
N ASN A 614 -32.64 -16.81 -20.33
CA ASN A 614 -31.95 -15.84 -21.18
C ASN A 614 -31.26 -16.46 -22.42
N GLY A 615 -31.51 -17.73 -22.72
CA GLY A 615 -30.97 -18.42 -23.88
C GLY A 615 -29.56 -19.01 -23.72
N TYR A 616 -28.96 -18.93 -22.52
CA TYR A 616 -27.74 -19.68 -22.19
C TYR A 616 -28.06 -21.13 -21.81
N TYR A 617 -27.07 -21.99 -21.82
CA TYR A 617 -27.17 -23.40 -21.40
C TYR A 617 -26.32 -23.64 -20.19
N ILE A 618 -26.81 -24.49 -19.26
CA ILE A 618 -26.10 -24.97 -18.07
C ILE A 618 -25.83 -26.47 -18.19
N GLU A 619 -24.61 -26.92 -17.83
CA GLU A 619 -24.28 -28.36 -17.72
C GLU A 619 -25.10 -29.03 -16.63
N THR A 620 -25.78 -30.11 -16.97
CA THR A 620 -26.67 -30.85 -16.05
C THR A 620 -26.22 -32.29 -15.75
N ASN A 621 -25.18 -32.78 -16.41
CA ASN A 621 -24.59 -34.07 -16.10
C ASN A 621 -23.66 -33.99 -14.90
N LEU A 622 -24.25 -33.63 -13.75
CA LEU A 622 -23.55 -33.37 -12.49
C LEU A 622 -24.13 -34.22 -11.35
N SER A 623 -23.29 -34.62 -10.39
CA SER A 623 -23.79 -35.26 -9.16
C SER A 623 -24.49 -34.27 -8.25
N ALA A 624 -25.34 -34.76 -7.35
CA ALA A 624 -26.01 -33.94 -6.33
C ALA A 624 -25.04 -33.07 -5.54
N ASP A 625 -23.92 -33.65 -5.11
CA ASP A 625 -22.88 -32.93 -4.34
C ASP A 625 -22.23 -31.80 -5.15
N ILE A 626 -21.98 -32.02 -6.45
CA ILE A 626 -21.42 -30.98 -7.33
C ILE A 626 -22.44 -29.85 -7.53
N ILE A 627 -23.74 -30.20 -7.73
CA ILE A 627 -24.81 -29.20 -7.88
C ILE A 627 -24.93 -28.36 -6.63
N CYS A 628 -25.01 -28.97 -5.43
CA CYS A 628 -25.07 -28.23 -4.17
C CYS A 628 -23.87 -27.29 -3.97
N ARG A 629 -22.67 -27.76 -4.28
CA ARG A 629 -21.44 -26.97 -4.19
C ARG A 629 -21.47 -25.77 -5.16
N LEU A 630 -21.86 -26.01 -6.42
CA LEU A 630 -21.96 -24.94 -7.43
C LEU A 630 -23.04 -23.92 -7.02
N CYS A 631 -24.20 -24.38 -6.56
CA CYS A 631 -25.26 -23.48 -6.08
C CYS A 631 -24.79 -22.63 -4.91
N ASN A 632 -24.10 -23.19 -3.92
CA ASN A 632 -23.52 -22.43 -2.82
C ASN A 632 -22.53 -21.35 -3.30
N GLN A 633 -21.67 -21.67 -4.27
CA GLN A 633 -20.72 -20.73 -4.84
C GLN A 633 -21.43 -19.61 -5.62
N MET A 634 -22.45 -19.96 -6.41
CA MET A 634 -23.20 -18.99 -7.22
C MET A 634 -24.05 -18.04 -6.36
N ILE A 635 -24.65 -18.55 -5.29
CA ILE A 635 -25.39 -17.76 -4.28
C ILE A 635 -24.47 -16.73 -3.60
N GLN A 636 -23.29 -17.16 -3.18
CA GLN A 636 -22.29 -16.26 -2.59
C GLN A 636 -21.79 -15.22 -3.60
N PHE A 637 -21.68 -15.61 -4.86
CA PHE A 637 -21.31 -14.69 -5.94
C PHE A 637 -22.39 -13.64 -6.19
N ALA A 638 -23.67 -14.00 -6.02
CA ALA A 638 -24.81 -13.11 -6.07
C ALA A 638 -24.97 -12.24 -4.78
N GLY A 639 -24.02 -12.34 -3.82
CA GLY A 639 -24.03 -11.53 -2.60
C GLY A 639 -25.02 -12.01 -1.54
N LEU A 640 -25.61 -13.19 -1.70
CA LEU A 640 -26.51 -13.83 -0.74
C LEU A 640 -25.72 -14.69 0.25
N SER A 641 -26.25 -14.85 1.46
CA SER A 641 -25.69 -15.71 2.50
C SER A 641 -26.18 -17.15 2.38
N SER A 642 -25.53 -18.08 3.09
CA SER A 642 -26.00 -19.47 3.19
C SER A 642 -27.37 -19.62 3.84
N ASP A 643 -27.83 -18.60 4.58
CA ASP A 643 -29.12 -18.61 5.26
C ASP A 643 -30.27 -18.12 4.37
N ASP A 644 -29.93 -17.48 3.23
CA ASP A 644 -30.91 -16.94 2.27
C ASP A 644 -31.46 -18.00 1.32
N TRP A 645 -30.88 -19.21 1.35
CA TRP A 645 -31.34 -20.31 0.51
C TRP A 645 -31.22 -21.67 1.19
N LYS A 646 -32.03 -22.62 0.82
CA LYS A 646 -31.93 -24.02 1.24
C LYS A 646 -32.56 -24.97 0.22
N ILE A 647 -32.13 -26.23 0.25
CA ILE A 647 -32.76 -27.32 -0.51
C ILE A 647 -33.45 -28.25 0.47
N GLU A 648 -34.72 -28.55 0.21
CA GLU A 648 -35.45 -29.61 0.93
C GLU A 648 -35.38 -30.90 0.14
N THR A 649 -35.16 -32.03 0.83
CA THR A 649 -35.03 -33.38 0.24
C THR A 649 -36.03 -34.33 0.85
N GLU A 650 -36.53 -35.26 0.03
CA GLU A 650 -37.33 -36.43 0.45
C GLU A 650 -36.45 -37.59 0.89
#